data_079a261c9fff29d24f3dba68e3cabb93
#
_entry.id   079a261c9fff29d24f3dba68e3cabb93
#
_cell.length_a   1.000
_cell.length_b   1.000
_cell.length_c   1.000
_cell.angle_alpha   90.00
_cell.angle_beta   90.00
_cell.angle_gamma   90.00
#
_symmetry.space_group_name_H-M   'P 1'
#
loop_
_entity.id
_entity.type
_entity.pdbx_description
1 polymer ?
#
loop_
_entity_poly.entity_id
_entity_poly.type
_entity_poly.pdbx_seq_one_letter_code
_entity_poly.pdbx_strand_id
1 'polypeptide(L)'
;MLYRRLIPLLAALMAALPASAQFHTLGEDPGGIRWNTIETPTYRVIYPRGLDSLGRAYASALERAAGTVGATVGARPNAAYKNRMPVVLHPFTAYSNGQVTWTPRRMELFTTPDAFPDEANPWMTQLAIHESRHVSQMQGVAGKPFRWLNVLTGQGATGLLAAVYGGPAFFEGDAVAAETALTRSGRGRTASFLEYYRVSFAAGDFRDYWRWRYGSQRYYTPDYYRAGYLAVAGIRAHFNVPDLSARFYQRIADHGGVAFFNWQKTVREATGLSFKDAFAEVCTGLQKQWAADEAKRGPFLQTELVSRVPRRFTEYEELETVNGELYAIRSGITKPTSYVKIGPDGRETSCFLLGSTSPLKYSEPAGRFFWSEIVRDPRWPLRSYSVIRYSDSRTARTLTHKTRYFNPTPAPDEQLLSATEYLLDGTSRVVVLDARDGSVRKSWNAPAGMQVLETAWVDGTLYANAITTHGYGIYRLPDFTLVLGPRAVKMEDLWDHNGRLMFVSDLSGVDELYAYDPKDGYARQLTNTRFGASSFLPMGDSLYFSVLQPEGRLIHKVAWKKLRPKLADFSTLPDFPFAKALAAGEPQTPVEPFRISKPKPYNKLAHLFRFHTWLPAYVDYDGIEELSLSRLTEDVGLGATAFWQNDLGTSYGSAGYHAAYEEGAWRHSLHGKWTYSGLYPVFEASVDFNDRDARTYFLQKDEEKQLVALKARPRENAAGTGVLPSLSASLRTYIPWNFSSGGSLRGVVPSATLSLSNDRFQDGQPLYRSVVSLRAYDMERTPDSRVYPRLGIGAEVGYSFRWTKDLFAPSAYAYLYGYLPGLHETHGLRLSALGTKRFEGLFSEAYANIAPRGYGSAVLNRLAGYEKAVKGAVDYKMPLLPLDFALGPVAYLRNFELTLHADYTAFASPQSAGSLYSAGADLALVLGNLAWIPYPTRVGVSYNYNGGASYADFVAQGLPLERHVFSLILSVEM
;
A
#
# COMPACT_ATOMS: atom_id res chain seq x y z
N MET A 1 -34.71 16.79 15.08
CA MET A 1 -33.36 17.45 14.98
C MET A 1 -32.30 16.54 14.40
N LEU A 2 -32.26 15.23 14.67
CA LEU A 2 -31.23 14.30 14.15
C LEU A 2 -31.23 14.23 12.61
N TYR A 3 -32.37 14.15 11.95
CA TYR A 3 -32.48 14.09 10.47
C TYR A 3 -31.91 15.34 9.76
N ARG A 4 -32.05 16.53 10.35
CA ARG A 4 -31.52 17.77 9.77
C ARG A 4 -30.01 17.86 9.81
N ARG A 5 -29.32 17.04 10.64
CA ARG A 5 -27.84 16.96 10.72
C ARG A 5 -27.30 15.74 9.97
N LEU A 6 -28.07 14.66 9.82
CA LEU A 6 -27.64 13.44 9.12
C LEU A 6 -27.61 13.63 7.58
N ILE A 7 -28.54 14.37 6.99
CA ILE A 7 -28.56 14.60 5.54
C ILE A 7 -27.38 15.45 5.07
N PRO A 8 -27.05 16.61 5.72
CA PRO A 8 -25.83 17.34 5.41
C PRO A 8 -24.56 16.50 5.65
N LEU A 9 -24.52 15.68 6.70
CA LEU A 9 -23.42 14.79 7.01
C LEU A 9 -23.21 13.74 5.91
N LEU A 10 -24.28 13.10 5.43
CA LEU A 10 -24.21 12.15 4.32
C LEU A 10 -23.82 12.83 3.01
N ALA A 11 -24.36 14.01 2.75
CA ALA A 11 -24.00 14.83 1.58
C ALA A 11 -22.55 15.32 1.63
N ALA A 12 -22.06 15.70 2.80
CA ALA A 12 -20.69 16.10 3.03
C ALA A 12 -19.73 14.89 2.95
N LEU A 13 -20.10 13.73 3.51
CA LEU A 13 -19.36 12.48 3.34
C LEU A 13 -19.30 12.08 1.86
N MET A 14 -20.40 12.18 1.14
CA MET A 14 -20.47 11.93 -0.31
C MET A 14 -19.70 12.95 -1.15
N ALA A 15 -19.55 14.18 -0.69
CA ALA A 15 -18.72 15.20 -1.32
C ALA A 15 -17.23 15.08 -0.95
N ALA A 16 -16.94 14.59 0.25
CA ALA A 16 -15.59 14.36 0.75
C ALA A 16 -14.89 13.15 0.10
N LEU A 17 -15.66 12.11 -0.23
CA LEU A 17 -15.12 10.90 -0.88
C LEU A 17 -14.43 11.17 -2.23
N PRO A 18 -14.97 12.00 -3.14
CA PRO A 18 -14.23 12.36 -4.34
C PRO A 18 -12.99 13.21 -4.04
N ALA A 19 -12.99 13.98 -2.95
CA ALA A 19 -11.86 14.82 -2.59
C ALA A 19 -10.68 13.98 -2.09
N SER A 20 -10.90 12.97 -1.28
CA SER A 20 -9.85 12.07 -0.78
C SER A 20 -9.15 11.25 -1.87
N ALA A 21 -9.80 11.03 -3.02
CA ALA A 21 -9.22 10.35 -4.18
C ALA A 21 -8.61 11.30 -5.22
N GLN A 22 -8.50 12.60 -4.94
CA GLN A 22 -8.09 13.61 -5.95
C GLN A 22 -6.60 13.62 -6.23
N PHE A 23 -5.78 13.26 -5.24
CA PHE A 23 -4.34 13.20 -5.40
C PHE A 23 -3.88 11.79 -5.14
N HIS A 24 -3.50 11.10 -6.20
CA HIS A 24 -2.90 9.79 -6.08
C HIS A 24 -1.47 9.84 -6.57
N THR A 25 -0.53 9.47 -5.70
CA THR A 25 0.88 9.37 -6.07
C THR A 25 1.50 8.12 -5.44
N LEU A 26 2.25 7.39 -6.24
CA LEU A 26 3.11 6.29 -5.77
C LEU A 26 4.48 6.84 -5.31
N GLY A 27 4.69 8.14 -5.44
CA GLY A 27 5.94 8.85 -5.18
C GLY A 27 6.48 9.53 -6.43
N GLU A 28 7.70 10.00 -6.35
CA GLU A 28 8.34 10.75 -7.42
C GLU A 28 9.61 10.05 -7.91
N ASP A 29 9.82 10.13 -9.24
CA ASP A 29 11.11 9.86 -9.86
C ASP A 29 12.11 10.96 -9.58
N PRO A 30 13.44 10.69 -9.67
CA PRO A 30 14.46 11.71 -9.48
C PRO A 30 14.24 12.95 -10.33
N GLY A 31 14.25 14.12 -9.72
CA GLY A 31 13.89 15.38 -10.36
C GLY A 31 14.73 15.76 -11.58
N GLY A 32 15.98 15.27 -11.68
CA GLY A 32 16.89 15.51 -12.82
C GLY A 32 16.54 14.74 -14.10
N ILE A 33 15.60 13.79 -14.06
CA ILE A 33 15.25 12.98 -15.24
C ILE A 33 14.58 13.86 -16.30
N ARG A 34 15.06 13.70 -17.55
CA ARG A 34 14.41 14.24 -18.75
C ARG A 34 13.53 13.16 -19.36
N TRP A 35 12.36 13.55 -19.82
CA TRP A 35 11.33 12.64 -20.33
C TRP A 35 11.07 12.84 -21.80
N ASN A 36 10.74 11.76 -22.51
CA ASN A 36 10.20 11.74 -23.85
C ASN A 36 8.76 11.20 -23.81
N THR A 37 8.02 11.45 -24.86
CA THR A 37 6.69 10.89 -25.08
C THR A 37 6.54 10.34 -26.49
N ILE A 38 5.82 9.22 -26.61
CA ILE A 38 5.37 8.62 -27.87
C ILE A 38 3.87 8.33 -27.76
N GLU A 39 3.21 8.27 -28.89
CA GLU A 39 1.75 8.08 -28.96
C GLU A 39 1.38 6.90 -29.84
N THR A 40 0.38 6.17 -29.40
CA THR A 40 -0.39 5.18 -30.13
C THR A 40 -1.82 5.70 -30.34
N PRO A 41 -2.72 5.00 -31.04
CA PRO A 41 -4.13 5.39 -31.10
C PRO A 41 -4.78 5.54 -29.71
N THR A 42 -4.47 4.66 -28.74
CA THR A 42 -5.11 4.61 -27.42
C THR A 42 -4.30 5.31 -26.32
N TYR A 43 -2.97 5.20 -26.34
CA TYR A 43 -2.07 5.60 -25.24
C TYR A 43 -1.10 6.70 -25.63
N ARG A 44 -0.71 7.51 -24.61
CA ARG A 44 0.43 8.43 -24.64
C ARG A 44 1.43 7.97 -23.62
N VAL A 45 2.52 7.35 -24.06
CA VAL A 45 3.55 6.78 -23.18
C VAL A 45 4.64 7.80 -22.90
N ILE A 46 4.87 8.09 -21.63
CA ILE A 46 5.87 9.03 -21.10
C ILE A 46 6.97 8.19 -20.44
N TYR A 47 8.21 8.36 -20.87
CA TYR A 47 9.32 7.53 -20.44
C TYR A 47 10.64 8.32 -20.35
N PRO A 48 11.63 7.91 -19.56
CA PRO A 48 12.90 8.60 -19.46
C PRO A 48 13.66 8.64 -20.80
N ARG A 49 14.23 9.80 -21.11
CA ARG A 49 15.02 10.00 -22.32
C ARG A 49 16.20 9.02 -22.36
N GLY A 50 16.44 8.40 -23.51
CA GLY A 50 17.46 7.39 -23.73
C GLY A 50 16.95 5.95 -23.63
N LEU A 51 15.68 5.75 -23.22
CA LEU A 51 15.04 4.44 -23.16
C LEU A 51 13.96 4.29 -24.25
N ASP A 52 14.26 4.72 -25.49
CA ASP A 52 13.28 4.75 -26.58
C ASP A 52 12.84 3.34 -27.01
N SER A 53 13.71 2.32 -26.92
CA SER A 53 13.36 0.92 -27.17
C SER A 53 12.34 0.42 -26.16
N LEU A 54 12.55 0.67 -24.87
CA LEU A 54 11.62 0.33 -23.79
C LEU A 54 10.27 1.02 -23.99
N GLY A 55 10.27 2.34 -24.25
CA GLY A 55 9.06 3.11 -24.52
C GLY A 55 8.24 2.55 -25.68
N ARG A 56 8.89 2.18 -26.79
CA ARG A 56 8.24 1.56 -27.95
C ARG A 56 7.71 0.15 -27.67
N ALA A 57 8.46 -0.66 -26.90
CA ALA A 57 8.03 -2.00 -26.51
C ALA A 57 6.73 -1.96 -25.69
N TYR A 58 6.69 -1.12 -24.64
CA TYR A 58 5.47 -0.93 -23.85
C TYR A 58 4.31 -0.33 -24.65
N ALA A 59 4.56 0.69 -25.47
CA ALA A 59 3.54 1.26 -26.33
C ALA A 59 2.93 0.21 -27.29
N SER A 60 3.77 -0.67 -27.83
CA SER A 60 3.31 -1.78 -28.70
C SER A 60 2.52 -2.83 -27.93
N ALA A 61 2.99 -3.24 -26.75
CA ALA A 61 2.32 -4.23 -25.91
C ALA A 61 0.93 -3.75 -25.47
N LEU A 62 0.83 -2.53 -24.99
CA LEU A 62 -0.41 -1.90 -24.56
C LEU A 62 -1.43 -1.76 -25.69
N GLU A 63 -0.99 -1.29 -26.88
CA GLU A 63 -1.92 -1.14 -28.01
C GLU A 63 -2.41 -2.47 -28.54
N ARG A 64 -1.57 -3.51 -28.52
CA ARG A 64 -1.99 -4.89 -28.86
C ARG A 64 -3.02 -5.42 -27.86
N ALA A 65 -2.80 -5.20 -26.55
CA ALA A 65 -3.74 -5.62 -25.52
C ALA A 65 -5.09 -4.88 -25.62
N ALA A 66 -5.09 -3.60 -25.99
CA ALA A 66 -6.28 -2.77 -26.08
C ALA A 66 -7.37 -3.32 -27.02
N GLY A 67 -7.00 -4.11 -28.02
CA GLY A 67 -7.96 -4.74 -28.94
C GLY A 67 -8.78 -5.84 -28.28
N THR A 68 -8.19 -6.62 -27.39
CA THR A 68 -8.78 -7.84 -26.83
C THR A 68 -9.37 -7.65 -25.42
N VAL A 69 -8.72 -6.88 -24.54
CA VAL A 69 -9.12 -6.76 -23.13
C VAL A 69 -10.51 -6.15 -22.90
N GLY A 70 -11.08 -5.49 -23.89
CA GLY A 70 -12.38 -4.82 -23.79
C GLY A 70 -13.58 -5.69 -24.15
N ALA A 71 -13.37 -6.87 -24.75
CA ALA A 71 -14.44 -7.67 -25.35
C ALA A 71 -15.54 -8.04 -24.35
N THR A 72 -15.17 -8.63 -23.22
CA THR A 72 -16.12 -9.05 -22.18
C THR A 72 -16.49 -7.94 -21.17
N VAL A 73 -15.89 -6.76 -21.31
CA VAL A 73 -16.33 -5.51 -20.61
C VAL A 73 -17.39 -4.78 -21.45
N GLY A 74 -17.44 -5.04 -22.75
CA GLY A 74 -18.29 -4.30 -23.68
C GLY A 74 -17.77 -2.90 -24.03
N ALA A 75 -16.50 -2.60 -23.69
CA ALA A 75 -15.90 -1.30 -23.89
C ALA A 75 -14.40 -1.41 -24.22
N ARG A 76 -13.98 -0.87 -25.35
CA ARG A 76 -12.57 -0.77 -25.70
C ARG A 76 -11.87 0.26 -24.79
N PRO A 77 -10.62 0.03 -24.36
CA PRO A 77 -9.88 0.99 -23.56
C PRO A 77 -9.91 2.39 -24.17
N ASN A 78 -10.19 3.38 -23.32
CA ASN A 78 -10.16 4.79 -23.66
C ASN A 78 -11.16 5.31 -24.71
N ALA A 79 -12.14 4.53 -25.15
CA ALA A 79 -13.05 4.89 -26.24
C ALA A 79 -13.95 6.11 -25.98
N ALA A 80 -14.32 6.40 -24.71
CA ALA A 80 -15.13 7.58 -24.35
C ALA A 80 -14.35 8.87 -24.23
N TYR A 81 -13.02 8.82 -24.27
CA TYR A 81 -12.17 9.99 -24.04
C TYR A 81 -11.52 10.44 -25.35
N LYS A 82 -11.55 11.75 -25.59
CA LYS A 82 -10.89 12.35 -26.76
C LYS A 82 -9.35 12.31 -26.64
N ASN A 83 -8.84 12.47 -25.42
CA ASN A 83 -7.41 12.48 -25.15
C ASN A 83 -6.93 11.05 -24.85
N ARG A 84 -5.76 10.69 -25.40
CA ARG A 84 -5.09 9.43 -25.12
C ARG A 84 -4.88 9.20 -23.64
N MET A 85 -4.88 7.93 -23.23
CA MET A 85 -4.57 7.55 -21.86
C MET A 85 -3.10 7.82 -21.55
N PRO A 86 -2.75 8.68 -20.59
CA PRO A 86 -1.36 8.86 -20.18
C PRO A 86 -0.83 7.61 -19.49
N VAL A 87 0.36 7.19 -19.88
CA VAL A 87 1.09 6.07 -19.28
C VAL A 87 2.48 6.54 -18.92
N VAL A 88 2.87 6.43 -17.66
CA VAL A 88 4.20 6.79 -17.18
C VAL A 88 4.99 5.52 -16.88
N LEU A 89 6.19 5.41 -17.44
CA LEU A 89 7.08 4.27 -17.19
C LEU A 89 8.12 4.62 -16.13
N HIS A 90 8.22 3.77 -15.09
CA HIS A 90 9.12 3.90 -13.95
C HIS A 90 10.20 2.81 -13.97
N PRO A 91 11.31 2.99 -14.71
CA PRO A 91 12.34 1.96 -14.81
C PRO A 91 13.33 1.96 -13.64
N PHE A 92 13.30 2.97 -12.77
CA PHE A 92 14.28 3.14 -11.69
C PHE A 92 13.92 2.39 -10.41
N THR A 93 12.76 1.77 -10.34
CA THR A 93 12.37 0.89 -9.22
C THR A 93 13.01 -0.49 -9.38
N ALA A 94 13.33 -1.12 -8.27
CA ALA A 94 13.76 -2.53 -8.23
C ALA A 94 12.61 -3.47 -7.85
N TYR A 95 11.39 -2.97 -7.73
CA TYR A 95 10.19 -3.76 -7.53
C TYR A 95 9.22 -3.58 -8.70
N SER A 96 8.41 -4.58 -8.91
CA SER A 96 7.43 -4.68 -9.98
C SER A 96 6.07 -4.20 -9.49
N ASN A 97 5.37 -3.39 -10.27
CA ASN A 97 4.02 -2.93 -9.98
C ASN A 97 3.38 -2.36 -11.25
N GLY A 98 2.07 -2.23 -11.24
CA GLY A 98 1.29 -1.47 -12.20
C GLY A 98 0.10 -0.83 -11.51
N GLN A 99 -0.40 0.27 -12.06
CA GLN A 99 -1.58 0.92 -11.51
C GLN A 99 -2.28 1.78 -12.54
N VAL A 100 -3.61 1.69 -12.57
CA VAL A 100 -4.47 2.66 -13.23
C VAL A 100 -5.20 3.49 -12.20
N THR A 101 -4.99 4.80 -12.23
CA THR A 101 -5.77 5.74 -11.42
C THR A 101 -6.95 6.29 -12.21
N TRP A 102 -8.08 6.45 -11.52
CA TRP A 102 -9.31 6.96 -12.10
C TRP A 102 -9.41 8.48 -12.03
N THR A 103 -8.73 9.06 -11.01
CA THR A 103 -8.67 10.51 -10.79
C THR A 103 -7.33 10.89 -10.15
N PRO A 104 -6.44 11.61 -10.82
CA PRO A 104 -6.45 11.89 -12.26
C PRO A 104 -6.27 10.62 -13.10
N ARG A 105 -6.91 10.57 -14.26
CA ARG A 105 -6.85 9.41 -15.15
C ARG A 105 -5.44 9.26 -15.73
N ARG A 106 -4.71 8.22 -15.29
CA ARG A 106 -3.40 7.84 -15.80
C ARG A 106 -3.07 6.38 -15.44
N MET A 107 -2.09 5.82 -16.12
CA MET A 107 -1.51 4.53 -15.85
C MET A 107 -0.04 4.71 -15.47
N GLU A 108 0.44 4.03 -14.43
CA GLU A 108 1.83 4.03 -13.99
C GLU A 108 2.35 2.59 -14.03
N LEU A 109 3.45 2.36 -14.77
CA LEU A 109 4.02 1.04 -14.99
C LEU A 109 5.46 0.97 -14.51
N PHE A 110 5.75 0.06 -13.58
CA PHE A 110 7.09 -0.25 -13.12
C PHE A 110 7.68 -1.31 -14.03
N THR A 111 8.70 -0.93 -14.79
CA THR A 111 9.18 -1.75 -15.90
C THR A 111 10.18 -2.82 -15.52
N THR A 112 10.63 -2.85 -14.26
CA THR A 112 11.46 -3.93 -13.74
C THR A 112 10.63 -5.21 -13.69
N PRO A 113 11.10 -6.30 -14.30
CA PRO A 113 10.43 -7.57 -14.22
C PRO A 113 10.27 -8.05 -12.77
N ASP A 114 9.21 -8.83 -12.51
CA ASP A 114 9.10 -9.51 -11.24
C ASP A 114 10.20 -10.58 -11.15
N ALA A 115 10.92 -10.58 -10.04
CA ALA A 115 11.98 -11.55 -9.78
C ALA A 115 11.44 -12.86 -9.17
N PHE A 116 10.16 -12.86 -8.75
CA PHE A 116 9.47 -13.98 -8.12
C PHE A 116 8.05 -14.09 -8.66
N PRO A 117 7.85 -14.25 -9.98
CA PRO A 117 6.52 -14.28 -10.56
C PRO A 117 5.81 -15.60 -10.24
N ASP A 118 4.54 -15.52 -9.91
CA ASP A 118 3.68 -16.71 -9.77
C ASP A 118 3.34 -17.34 -11.15
N GLU A 119 3.37 -16.54 -12.22
CA GLU A 119 2.93 -16.96 -13.57
C GLU A 119 4.05 -16.96 -14.61
N ALA A 120 3.90 -17.81 -15.62
CA ALA A 120 4.86 -17.97 -16.71
C ALA A 120 4.69 -16.94 -17.86
N ASN A 121 4.30 -15.72 -17.54
CA ASN A 121 4.17 -14.63 -18.53
C ASN A 121 5.31 -13.62 -18.37
N PRO A 122 5.93 -13.13 -19.46
CA PRO A 122 6.84 -11.99 -19.38
C PRO A 122 6.11 -10.79 -18.76
N TRP A 123 6.78 -10.09 -17.84
CA TRP A 123 6.22 -8.99 -17.06
C TRP A 123 5.51 -7.91 -17.89
N MET A 124 6.11 -7.50 -19.00
CA MET A 124 5.51 -6.50 -19.90
C MET A 124 4.16 -6.97 -20.47
N THR A 125 4.03 -8.25 -20.81
CA THR A 125 2.78 -8.82 -21.33
C THR A 125 1.72 -8.86 -20.24
N GLN A 126 2.10 -9.26 -19.04
CA GLN A 126 1.25 -9.32 -17.87
C GLN A 126 0.67 -7.94 -17.57
N LEU A 127 1.54 -6.92 -17.41
CA LEU A 127 1.12 -5.54 -17.18
C LEU A 127 0.21 -5.00 -18.30
N ALA A 128 0.58 -5.23 -19.56
CA ALA A 128 -0.19 -4.68 -20.69
C ALA A 128 -1.64 -5.17 -20.68
N ILE A 129 -1.88 -6.44 -20.37
CA ILE A 129 -3.23 -7.02 -20.30
C ILE A 129 -3.96 -6.52 -19.06
N HIS A 130 -3.34 -6.63 -17.88
CA HIS A 130 -3.94 -6.29 -16.60
C HIS A 130 -4.36 -4.82 -16.56
N GLU A 131 -3.43 -3.91 -16.80
CA GLU A 131 -3.67 -2.47 -16.68
C GLU A 131 -4.58 -1.94 -17.82
N SER A 132 -4.48 -2.50 -19.03
CA SER A 132 -5.44 -2.15 -20.08
C SER A 132 -6.85 -2.64 -19.77
N ARG A 133 -7.02 -3.75 -19.01
CA ARG A 133 -8.33 -4.18 -18.53
C ARG A 133 -8.94 -3.14 -17.61
N HIS A 134 -8.16 -2.56 -16.68
CA HIS A 134 -8.62 -1.45 -15.82
C HIS A 134 -9.04 -0.22 -16.62
N VAL A 135 -8.34 0.11 -17.70
CA VAL A 135 -8.77 1.20 -18.59
C VAL A 135 -10.09 0.88 -19.29
N SER A 136 -10.34 -0.39 -19.66
CA SER A 136 -11.64 -0.81 -20.20
C SER A 136 -12.76 -0.74 -19.16
N GLN A 137 -12.49 -1.15 -17.93
CA GLN A 137 -13.43 -1.05 -16.80
C GLN A 137 -13.81 0.41 -16.54
N MET A 138 -12.83 1.31 -16.50
CA MET A 138 -13.05 2.76 -16.41
C MET A 138 -13.94 3.27 -17.54
N GLN A 139 -13.71 2.76 -18.75
CA GLN A 139 -14.50 3.09 -19.92
C GLN A 139 -15.96 2.63 -19.78
N GLY A 140 -16.19 1.44 -19.26
CA GLY A 140 -17.52 0.87 -19.02
C GLY A 140 -18.36 1.71 -18.06
N VAL A 141 -17.73 2.27 -17.03
CA VAL A 141 -18.38 3.15 -16.05
C VAL A 141 -18.67 4.54 -16.64
N ALA A 142 -17.86 5.04 -17.57
CA ALA A 142 -17.99 6.37 -18.18
C ALA A 142 -19.12 6.52 -19.20
N GLY A 143 -20.25 5.81 -19.02
CA GLY A 143 -21.42 5.82 -19.90
C GLY A 143 -22.14 7.15 -20.04
N LYS A 144 -23.22 7.19 -20.87
CA LYS A 144 -23.96 8.42 -21.20
C LYS A 144 -24.45 9.23 -19.99
N PRO A 145 -25.05 8.66 -18.91
CA PRO A 145 -25.50 9.42 -17.76
C PRO A 145 -24.38 10.16 -17.03
N PHE A 146 -23.16 9.64 -17.07
CA PHE A 146 -22.00 10.24 -16.40
C PHE A 146 -21.31 11.32 -17.22
N ARG A 147 -21.59 11.48 -18.50
CA ARG A 147 -20.97 12.53 -19.32
C ARG A 147 -21.32 13.92 -18.82
N TRP A 148 -22.57 14.16 -18.48
CA TRP A 148 -22.98 15.44 -17.89
C TRP A 148 -22.40 15.65 -16.49
N LEU A 149 -22.34 14.57 -15.68
CA LEU A 149 -21.73 14.64 -14.35
C LEU A 149 -20.23 14.94 -14.44
N ASN A 150 -19.52 14.34 -15.41
CA ASN A 150 -18.11 14.67 -15.68
C ASN A 150 -17.93 16.12 -16.19
N VAL A 151 -18.92 16.70 -16.86
CA VAL A 151 -18.88 18.14 -17.21
C VAL A 151 -18.98 19.00 -15.96
N LEU A 152 -19.78 18.60 -14.96
CA LEU A 152 -19.99 19.35 -13.73
C LEU A 152 -18.89 19.12 -12.68
N THR A 153 -18.26 17.96 -12.68
CA THR A 153 -17.31 17.55 -11.61
C THR A 153 -15.95 17.09 -12.13
N GLY A 154 -15.72 17.17 -13.42
CA GLY A 154 -14.51 16.62 -14.03
C GLY A 154 -14.41 15.10 -13.82
N GLN A 155 -13.20 14.59 -13.59
CA GLN A 155 -12.96 13.16 -13.40
C GLN A 155 -13.38 12.64 -12.01
N GLY A 156 -13.67 13.52 -11.05
CA GLY A 156 -14.01 13.15 -9.67
C GLY A 156 -15.21 12.24 -9.56
N ALA A 157 -16.26 12.48 -10.35
CA ALA A 157 -17.44 11.62 -10.37
C ALA A 157 -17.13 10.18 -10.80
N THR A 158 -16.34 10.00 -11.85
CA THR A 158 -15.96 8.66 -12.32
C THR A 158 -15.15 7.89 -11.27
N GLY A 159 -14.20 8.57 -10.62
CA GLY A 159 -13.39 7.96 -9.55
C GLY A 159 -14.24 7.52 -8.36
N LEU A 160 -15.15 8.39 -7.88
CA LEU A 160 -16.07 8.05 -6.80
C LEU A 160 -16.95 6.83 -7.15
N LEU A 161 -17.53 6.84 -8.34
CA LEU A 161 -18.44 5.78 -8.75
C LEU A 161 -17.74 4.44 -8.89
N ALA A 162 -16.50 4.44 -9.39
CA ALA A 162 -15.68 3.24 -9.43
C ALA A 162 -15.45 2.69 -8.02
N ALA A 163 -15.07 3.54 -7.06
CA ALA A 163 -14.83 3.13 -5.68
C ALA A 163 -16.08 2.54 -5.02
N VAL A 164 -17.26 3.17 -5.24
CA VAL A 164 -18.53 2.75 -4.62
C VAL A 164 -19.11 1.49 -5.25
N TYR A 165 -19.07 1.35 -6.57
CA TYR A 165 -19.82 0.28 -7.23
C TYR A 165 -19.09 -1.04 -7.39
N GLY A 166 -17.83 -1.03 -7.78
CA GLY A 166 -17.08 -2.26 -8.03
C GLY A 166 -16.26 -2.67 -6.82
N GLY A 167 -15.62 -1.68 -6.22
CA GLY A 167 -14.58 -1.89 -5.23
C GLY A 167 -13.34 -2.61 -5.81
N PRO A 168 -12.21 -2.54 -5.11
CA PRO A 168 -10.95 -3.11 -5.60
C PRO A 168 -11.04 -4.60 -5.96
N ALA A 169 -11.72 -5.41 -5.15
CA ALA A 169 -11.79 -6.85 -5.40
C ALA A 169 -12.47 -7.23 -6.71
N PHE A 170 -13.53 -6.49 -7.11
CA PHE A 170 -14.18 -6.75 -8.39
C PHE A 170 -13.27 -6.39 -9.56
N PHE A 171 -12.67 -5.20 -9.53
CA PHE A 171 -11.81 -4.71 -10.60
C PHE A 171 -10.59 -5.62 -10.79
N GLU A 172 -9.92 -5.97 -9.70
CA GLU A 172 -8.74 -6.82 -9.74
C GLU A 172 -9.08 -8.27 -10.12
N GLY A 173 -10.17 -8.80 -9.57
CA GLY A 173 -10.62 -10.15 -9.93
C GLY A 173 -10.98 -10.30 -11.40
N ASP A 174 -11.58 -9.27 -11.99
CA ASP A 174 -11.89 -9.24 -13.43
C ASP A 174 -10.61 -9.06 -14.29
N ALA A 175 -9.63 -8.29 -13.81
CA ALA A 175 -8.35 -8.14 -14.50
C ALA A 175 -7.55 -9.47 -14.48
N VAL A 176 -7.53 -10.17 -13.35
CA VAL A 176 -6.93 -11.51 -13.25
C VAL A 176 -7.67 -12.53 -14.13
N ALA A 177 -9.01 -12.42 -14.24
CA ALA A 177 -9.78 -13.25 -15.18
C ALA A 177 -9.38 -12.99 -16.63
N ALA A 178 -9.12 -11.74 -17.00
CA ALA A 178 -8.64 -11.39 -18.34
C ALA A 178 -7.23 -11.94 -18.64
N GLU A 179 -6.29 -11.82 -17.70
CA GLU A 179 -4.95 -12.44 -17.84
C GLU A 179 -5.05 -13.94 -18.08
N THR A 180 -5.86 -14.61 -17.25
CA THR A 180 -6.07 -16.07 -17.30
C THR A 180 -6.70 -16.49 -18.61
N ALA A 181 -7.64 -15.71 -19.15
CA ALA A 181 -8.34 -16.01 -20.38
C ALA A 181 -7.49 -15.74 -21.64
N LEU A 182 -6.77 -14.62 -21.67
CA LEU A 182 -6.09 -14.10 -22.87
C LEU A 182 -4.66 -14.61 -23.04
N THR A 183 -4.09 -15.29 -22.02
CA THR A 183 -2.74 -15.85 -22.08
C THR A 183 -2.75 -17.36 -21.84
N ARG A 184 -1.63 -18.01 -22.16
CA ARG A 184 -1.41 -19.41 -21.79
C ARG A 184 -1.05 -19.60 -20.33
N SER A 185 -0.63 -18.51 -19.68
CA SER A 185 -0.29 -18.46 -18.26
C SER A 185 -0.73 -17.11 -17.73
N GLY A 186 -1.50 -17.07 -16.69
CA GLY A 186 -1.89 -15.89 -15.93
C GLY A 186 -2.09 -16.35 -14.51
N ARG A 187 -2.23 -15.45 -13.54
CA ARG A 187 -2.30 -15.84 -12.12
C ARG A 187 -3.32 -16.94 -11.84
N GLY A 188 -4.46 -16.95 -12.51
CA GLY A 188 -5.46 -18.01 -12.38
C GLY A 188 -5.04 -19.38 -12.97
N ARG A 189 -3.87 -19.46 -13.62
CA ARG A 189 -3.29 -20.70 -14.16
C ARG A 189 -2.06 -21.17 -13.38
N THR A 190 -1.99 -20.82 -12.07
CA THR A 190 -0.95 -21.29 -11.17
C THR A 190 -1.57 -22.01 -9.98
N ALA A 191 -0.87 -22.99 -9.43
CA ALA A 191 -1.34 -23.73 -8.29
C ALA A 191 -1.44 -22.87 -7.03
N SER A 192 -0.46 -21.97 -6.82
CA SER A 192 -0.32 -21.08 -5.67
C SER A 192 -1.47 -20.06 -5.54
N PHE A 193 -2.09 -19.64 -6.65
CA PHE A 193 -3.06 -18.55 -6.61
C PHE A 193 -4.32 -18.86 -5.79
N LEU A 194 -4.84 -20.09 -5.85
CA LEU A 194 -6.02 -20.53 -5.10
C LEU A 194 -5.72 -21.58 -4.04
N GLU A 195 -4.45 -21.87 -3.72
CA GLU A 195 -4.03 -22.96 -2.83
C GLU A 195 -4.67 -22.86 -1.43
N TYR A 196 -4.76 -21.66 -0.84
CA TYR A 196 -5.35 -21.48 0.49
C TYR A 196 -6.85 -21.80 0.50
N TYR A 197 -7.59 -21.46 -0.56
CA TYR A 197 -8.99 -21.85 -0.70
C TYR A 197 -9.12 -23.37 -0.85
N ARG A 198 -8.23 -24.02 -1.58
CA ARG A 198 -8.21 -25.48 -1.72
C ARG A 198 -8.04 -26.16 -0.36
N VAL A 199 -7.08 -25.71 0.44
CA VAL A 199 -6.84 -26.22 1.80
C VAL A 199 -8.03 -25.93 2.71
N SER A 200 -8.56 -24.70 2.71
CA SER A 200 -9.70 -24.31 3.53
C SER A 200 -10.96 -25.10 3.20
N PHE A 201 -11.28 -25.29 1.92
CA PHE A 201 -12.46 -26.04 1.50
C PHE A 201 -12.32 -27.54 1.79
N ALA A 202 -11.12 -28.10 1.69
CA ALA A 202 -10.84 -29.47 2.10
C ALA A 202 -11.00 -29.68 3.61
N ALA A 203 -10.72 -28.66 4.41
CA ALA A 203 -10.94 -28.63 5.86
C ALA A 203 -12.39 -28.29 6.26
N GLY A 204 -13.29 -28.02 5.30
CA GLY A 204 -14.67 -27.64 5.57
C GLY A 204 -14.84 -26.17 5.98
N ASP A 205 -13.83 -25.32 5.84
CA ASP A 205 -13.91 -23.88 6.14
C ASP A 205 -14.44 -23.12 4.92
N PHE A 206 -15.78 -23.01 4.88
CA PHE A 206 -16.50 -22.22 3.90
C PHE A 206 -16.95 -20.90 4.50
N ARG A 207 -16.37 -19.81 4.05
CA ARG A 207 -16.75 -18.46 4.47
C ARG A 207 -17.57 -17.81 3.36
N ASP A 208 -18.47 -16.91 3.73
CA ASP A 208 -19.12 -16.05 2.74
C ASP A 208 -18.09 -15.10 2.07
N TYR A 209 -18.48 -14.54 0.92
CA TYR A 209 -17.61 -13.64 0.16
C TYR A 209 -17.04 -12.49 0.98
N TRP A 210 -17.86 -11.87 1.86
CA TRP A 210 -17.46 -10.67 2.59
C TRP A 210 -16.38 -10.99 3.64
N ARG A 211 -16.48 -12.16 4.28
CA ARG A 211 -15.47 -12.66 5.22
C ARG A 211 -14.16 -12.96 4.50
N TRP A 212 -14.20 -13.52 3.29
CA TRP A 212 -13.01 -13.68 2.45
C TRP A 212 -12.43 -12.33 2.01
N ARG A 213 -13.31 -11.35 1.70
CA ARG A 213 -12.90 -10.03 1.18
C ARG A 213 -12.25 -9.13 2.22
N TYR A 214 -12.83 -9.02 3.40
CA TYR A 214 -12.42 -8.07 4.43
C TYR A 214 -11.61 -8.68 5.56
N GLY A 215 -11.47 -9.99 5.60
CA GLY A 215 -10.61 -10.71 6.51
C GLY A 215 -11.04 -10.67 7.97
N SER A 216 -10.12 -11.03 8.83
CA SER A 216 -10.31 -11.12 10.27
C SER A 216 -9.03 -10.76 11.00
N GLN A 217 -9.16 -10.37 12.26
CA GLN A 217 -8.01 -10.34 13.18
C GLN A 217 -7.65 -11.71 13.75
N ARG A 218 -8.48 -12.74 13.55
CA ARG A 218 -8.29 -14.07 14.14
C ARG A 218 -7.60 -15.05 13.22
N TYR A 219 -7.93 -15.01 11.94
CA TYR A 219 -7.50 -15.97 10.94
C TYR A 219 -7.05 -15.28 9.66
N TYR A 220 -6.19 -15.93 8.94
CA TYR A 220 -5.71 -15.48 7.65
C TYR A 220 -6.83 -15.50 6.59
N THR A 221 -6.75 -14.55 5.69
CA THR A 221 -7.49 -14.55 4.43
C THR A 221 -6.55 -14.14 3.31
N PRO A 222 -6.64 -14.78 2.13
CA PRO A 222 -5.95 -14.30 0.95
C PRO A 222 -6.35 -12.86 0.61
N ASP A 223 -5.55 -12.20 -0.21
CA ASP A 223 -5.81 -10.84 -0.64
C ASP A 223 -7.09 -10.71 -1.49
N TYR A 224 -7.47 -9.47 -1.77
CA TYR A 224 -8.69 -9.18 -2.52
C TYR A 224 -8.61 -9.51 -4.01
N TYR A 225 -7.42 -9.73 -4.59
CA TYR A 225 -7.24 -10.25 -5.95
C TYR A 225 -7.81 -11.66 -6.06
N ARG A 226 -7.45 -12.52 -5.12
CA ARG A 226 -7.89 -13.91 -5.04
C ARG A 226 -9.38 -14.02 -4.76
N ALA A 227 -9.88 -13.24 -3.77
CA ALA A 227 -11.31 -13.19 -3.44
C ALA A 227 -12.15 -12.64 -4.62
N GLY A 228 -11.66 -11.62 -5.32
CA GLY A 228 -12.28 -11.04 -6.49
C GLY A 228 -12.31 -11.99 -7.68
N TYR A 229 -11.19 -12.67 -7.96
CA TYR A 229 -11.13 -13.70 -9.00
C TYR A 229 -12.12 -14.83 -8.73
N LEU A 230 -12.18 -15.33 -7.50
CA LEU A 230 -13.12 -16.38 -7.12
C LEU A 230 -14.58 -15.93 -7.33
N ALA A 231 -14.91 -14.67 -7.07
CA ALA A 231 -16.25 -14.13 -7.29
C ALA A 231 -16.55 -13.86 -8.77
N VAL A 232 -15.64 -13.21 -9.50
CA VAL A 232 -15.90 -12.80 -10.90
C VAL A 232 -15.66 -13.94 -11.85
N ALA A 233 -14.46 -14.52 -11.86
CA ALA A 233 -14.08 -15.61 -12.74
C ALA A 233 -14.88 -16.89 -12.43
N GLY A 234 -15.08 -17.16 -11.13
CA GLY A 234 -15.86 -18.29 -10.67
C GLY A 234 -17.30 -18.26 -11.17
N ILE A 235 -17.99 -17.14 -11.03
CA ILE A 235 -19.38 -17.00 -11.52
C ILE A 235 -19.42 -17.02 -13.05
N ARG A 236 -18.52 -16.31 -13.73
CA ARG A 236 -18.42 -16.35 -15.21
C ARG A 236 -18.29 -17.77 -15.75
N ALA A 237 -17.38 -18.55 -15.17
CA ALA A 237 -17.08 -19.90 -15.62
C ALA A 237 -18.16 -20.92 -15.20
N HIS A 238 -18.58 -20.90 -13.95
CA HIS A 238 -19.52 -21.88 -13.38
C HIS A 238 -20.91 -21.78 -14.02
N PHE A 239 -21.41 -20.57 -14.24
CA PHE A 239 -22.73 -20.34 -14.85
C PHE A 239 -22.69 -20.07 -16.36
N ASN A 240 -21.51 -20.17 -16.98
CA ASN A 240 -21.30 -19.89 -18.41
C ASN A 240 -21.83 -18.50 -18.84
N VAL A 241 -21.46 -17.46 -18.10
CA VAL A 241 -21.84 -16.06 -18.35
C VAL A 241 -20.59 -15.23 -18.68
N PRO A 242 -20.03 -15.32 -19.87
CA PRO A 242 -18.77 -14.67 -20.23
C PRO A 242 -18.85 -13.13 -20.19
N ASP A 243 -20.03 -12.55 -20.43
CA ASP A 243 -20.33 -11.13 -20.47
C ASP A 243 -20.77 -10.52 -19.12
N LEU A 244 -20.58 -11.24 -18.01
CA LEU A 244 -20.99 -10.79 -16.67
C LEU A 244 -20.46 -9.39 -16.32
N SER A 245 -19.20 -9.11 -16.65
CA SER A 245 -18.58 -7.81 -16.43
C SER A 245 -19.24 -6.72 -17.28
N ALA A 246 -19.51 -6.99 -18.56
CA ALA A 246 -20.22 -6.05 -19.43
C ALA A 246 -21.61 -5.70 -18.89
N ARG A 247 -22.38 -6.71 -18.46
CA ARG A 247 -23.71 -6.50 -17.85
C ARG A 247 -23.63 -5.65 -16.59
N PHE A 248 -22.61 -5.87 -15.76
CA PHE A 248 -22.39 -5.08 -14.56
C PHE A 248 -22.09 -3.60 -14.88
N TYR A 249 -21.17 -3.32 -15.80
CA TYR A 249 -20.84 -1.96 -16.21
C TYR A 249 -22.00 -1.28 -16.93
N GLN A 250 -22.72 -1.99 -17.78
CA GLN A 250 -23.91 -1.47 -18.46
C GLN A 250 -24.98 -1.06 -17.45
N ARG A 251 -25.20 -1.88 -16.42
CA ARG A 251 -26.11 -1.52 -15.33
C ARG A 251 -25.70 -0.24 -14.61
N ILE A 252 -24.43 -0.07 -14.29
CA ILE A 252 -23.91 1.17 -13.68
C ILE A 252 -24.18 2.34 -14.63
N ALA A 253 -23.85 2.19 -15.89
CA ALA A 253 -24.02 3.22 -16.90
C ALA A 253 -25.48 3.65 -17.09
N ASP A 254 -26.43 2.70 -17.06
CA ASP A 254 -27.85 2.97 -17.28
C ASP A 254 -28.56 3.62 -16.07
N HIS A 255 -28.13 3.31 -14.87
CA HIS A 255 -28.77 3.79 -13.64
C HIS A 255 -28.15 5.07 -13.05
N GLY A 256 -27.19 5.68 -13.74
CA GLY A 256 -26.73 7.04 -13.46
C GLY A 256 -26.17 7.32 -12.07
N GLY A 257 -25.63 6.33 -11.39
CA GLY A 257 -24.91 6.54 -10.15
C GLY A 257 -25.71 6.35 -8.85
N VAL A 258 -26.98 6.04 -8.89
CA VAL A 258 -27.81 5.82 -7.67
C VAL A 258 -28.18 4.35 -7.47
N ALA A 259 -27.58 3.46 -8.23
CA ALA A 259 -27.94 2.03 -8.21
C ALA A 259 -27.13 1.27 -7.14
N PHE A 260 -27.63 1.26 -5.93
CA PHE A 260 -27.13 0.38 -4.89
C PHE A 260 -27.40 -1.10 -5.26
N PHE A 261 -26.51 -1.99 -4.79
CA PHE A 261 -26.61 -3.43 -5.04
C PHE A 261 -26.46 -3.86 -6.51
N ASN A 262 -25.76 -3.07 -7.33
CA ASN A 262 -25.60 -3.37 -8.75
C ASN A 262 -25.00 -4.75 -9.02
N TRP A 263 -23.93 -5.12 -8.29
CA TRP A 263 -23.31 -6.43 -8.43
C TRP A 263 -24.28 -7.56 -8.10
N GLN A 264 -24.97 -7.47 -6.98
CA GLN A 264 -25.94 -8.48 -6.52
C GLN A 264 -27.10 -8.65 -7.52
N LYS A 265 -27.60 -7.54 -8.07
CA LYS A 265 -28.64 -7.56 -9.10
C LYS A 265 -28.15 -8.16 -10.41
N THR A 266 -26.95 -7.78 -10.84
CA THR A 266 -26.33 -8.32 -12.07
C THR A 266 -26.13 -9.84 -11.97
N VAL A 267 -25.60 -10.32 -10.85
CA VAL A 267 -25.43 -11.77 -10.62
C VAL A 267 -26.77 -12.47 -10.63
N ARG A 268 -27.80 -11.93 -9.95
CA ARG A 268 -29.14 -12.54 -9.88
C ARG A 268 -29.79 -12.64 -11.27
N GLU A 269 -29.65 -11.62 -12.09
CA GLU A 269 -30.18 -11.63 -13.46
C GLU A 269 -29.41 -12.59 -14.38
N ALA A 270 -28.09 -12.70 -14.17
CA ALA A 270 -27.25 -13.57 -14.98
C ALA A 270 -27.39 -15.06 -14.60
N THR A 271 -27.64 -15.39 -13.32
CA THR A 271 -27.57 -16.76 -12.80
C THR A 271 -28.91 -17.27 -12.26
N GLY A 272 -29.89 -16.40 -12.00
CA GLY A 272 -31.13 -16.73 -11.30
C GLY A 272 -30.98 -16.83 -9.77
N LEU A 273 -29.77 -16.75 -9.22
CA LEU A 273 -29.45 -16.92 -7.80
C LEU A 273 -29.07 -15.60 -7.13
N SER A 274 -29.21 -15.54 -5.80
CA SER A 274 -28.59 -14.45 -5.05
C SER A 274 -27.05 -14.53 -5.18
N PHE A 275 -26.35 -13.40 -5.04
CA PHE A 275 -24.88 -13.41 -5.05
C PHE A 275 -24.29 -14.37 -4.00
N LYS A 276 -24.90 -14.44 -2.81
CA LYS A 276 -24.50 -15.35 -1.74
C LYS A 276 -24.57 -16.81 -2.20
N ASP A 277 -25.69 -17.18 -2.81
CA ASP A 277 -25.93 -18.57 -3.23
C ASP A 277 -25.08 -18.92 -4.46
N ALA A 278 -24.96 -18.01 -5.42
CA ALA A 278 -24.10 -18.21 -6.59
C ALA A 278 -22.62 -18.38 -6.18
N PHE A 279 -22.14 -17.58 -5.23
CA PHE A 279 -20.79 -17.72 -4.69
C PHE A 279 -20.59 -19.05 -3.94
N ALA A 280 -21.57 -19.48 -3.15
CA ALA A 280 -21.55 -20.78 -2.45
C ALA A 280 -21.53 -21.95 -3.44
N GLU A 281 -22.27 -21.88 -4.55
CA GLU A 281 -22.24 -22.90 -5.62
C GLU A 281 -20.87 -22.98 -6.29
N VAL A 282 -20.24 -21.81 -6.57
CA VAL A 282 -18.85 -21.76 -7.11
C VAL A 282 -17.88 -22.47 -6.16
N CYS A 283 -17.94 -22.15 -4.86
CA CYS A 283 -17.06 -22.76 -3.85
C CYS A 283 -17.29 -24.26 -3.75
N THR A 284 -18.56 -24.69 -3.73
CA THR A 284 -18.91 -26.13 -3.69
C THR A 284 -18.45 -26.85 -4.97
N GLY A 285 -18.61 -26.22 -6.13
CA GLY A 285 -18.10 -26.74 -7.41
C GLY A 285 -16.60 -26.95 -7.40
N LEU A 286 -15.84 -25.96 -6.89
CA LEU A 286 -14.38 -26.06 -6.73
C LEU A 286 -13.97 -27.17 -5.78
N GLN A 287 -14.63 -27.30 -4.64
CA GLN A 287 -14.34 -28.37 -3.69
C GLN A 287 -14.49 -29.74 -4.36
N LYS A 288 -15.57 -29.97 -5.11
CA LYS A 288 -15.80 -31.22 -5.85
C LYS A 288 -14.73 -31.45 -6.92
N GLN A 289 -14.35 -30.39 -7.67
CA GLN A 289 -13.29 -30.49 -8.67
C GLN A 289 -11.96 -30.89 -8.03
N TRP A 290 -11.53 -30.16 -6.98
CA TRP A 290 -10.28 -30.45 -6.27
C TRP A 290 -10.28 -31.83 -5.61
N ALA A 291 -11.38 -32.27 -5.03
CA ALA A 291 -11.49 -33.63 -4.48
C ALA A 291 -11.34 -34.71 -5.59
N ALA A 292 -11.89 -34.49 -6.76
CA ALA A 292 -11.72 -35.39 -7.91
C ALA A 292 -10.26 -35.41 -8.41
N ASP A 293 -9.59 -34.25 -8.43
CA ASP A 293 -8.17 -34.15 -8.78
C ASP A 293 -7.27 -34.83 -7.74
N GLU A 294 -7.57 -34.68 -6.46
CA GLU A 294 -6.86 -35.37 -5.38
C GLU A 294 -6.99 -36.89 -5.50
N ALA A 295 -8.19 -37.38 -5.81
CA ALA A 295 -8.43 -38.82 -6.02
C ALA A 295 -7.61 -39.39 -7.19
N LYS A 296 -7.39 -38.62 -8.25
CA LYS A 296 -6.53 -39.02 -9.40
C LYS A 296 -5.05 -39.03 -9.06
N ARG A 297 -4.59 -38.08 -8.20
CA ARG A 297 -3.18 -37.95 -7.83
C ARG A 297 -2.71 -38.91 -6.73
N GLY A 298 -3.61 -39.38 -5.83
CA GLY A 298 -3.24 -40.25 -4.74
C GLY A 298 -2.60 -41.60 -5.18
N PRO A 299 -1.94 -42.35 -4.27
CA PRO A 299 -1.75 -42.08 -2.85
C PRO A 299 -0.71 -40.98 -2.59
N PHE A 300 -0.90 -40.23 -1.50
CA PHE A 300 -0.01 -39.16 -1.11
C PHE A 300 1.12 -39.60 -0.18
N LEU A 301 2.22 -38.85 -0.25
CA LEU A 301 3.40 -39.05 0.56
C LEU A 301 3.08 -38.86 2.05
N GLN A 302 3.45 -39.87 2.87
CA GLN A 302 3.33 -39.75 4.31
C GLN A 302 4.54 -39.03 4.89
N THR A 303 4.31 -37.94 5.59
CA THR A 303 5.32 -37.00 6.08
C THR A 303 5.26 -36.88 7.60
N GLU A 304 6.34 -36.44 8.21
CA GLU A 304 6.45 -36.13 9.63
C GLU A 304 6.50 -34.63 9.85
N LEU A 305 5.67 -34.09 10.74
CA LEU A 305 5.67 -32.69 11.11
C LEU A 305 6.89 -32.35 11.97
N VAL A 306 7.62 -31.32 11.62
CA VAL A 306 8.84 -30.84 12.29
C VAL A 306 8.58 -29.58 13.11
N SER A 307 7.95 -28.57 12.52
CA SER A 307 7.60 -27.34 13.23
C SER A 307 6.42 -27.56 14.18
N ARG A 308 6.26 -26.67 15.16
CA ARG A 308 5.04 -26.68 15.98
C ARG A 308 3.86 -26.13 15.20
N VAL A 309 2.67 -26.64 15.45
CA VAL A 309 1.42 -26.03 14.97
C VAL A 309 1.22 -24.69 15.69
N PRO A 310 1.18 -23.58 14.97
CA PRO A 310 1.04 -22.26 15.58
C PRO A 310 -0.42 -21.99 15.99
N ARG A 311 -0.61 -21.11 16.97
CA ARG A 311 -1.96 -20.65 17.37
C ARG A 311 -2.57 -19.64 16.38
N ARG A 312 -1.75 -18.98 15.60
CA ARG A 312 -2.12 -18.01 14.58
C ARG A 312 -1.43 -18.35 13.29
N PHE A 313 -2.05 -18.08 12.18
CA PHE A 313 -1.50 -18.35 10.86
C PHE A 313 -0.04 -17.88 10.77
N THR A 314 0.83 -18.84 10.47
CA THR A 314 2.28 -18.64 10.40
C THR A 314 2.83 -19.50 9.27
N GLU A 315 3.70 -18.93 8.45
CA GLU A 315 4.36 -19.61 7.35
C GLU A 315 5.86 -19.71 7.63
N TYR A 316 6.43 -20.88 7.33
CA TYR A 316 7.87 -21.13 7.30
C TYR A 316 8.25 -21.46 5.87
N GLU A 317 9.10 -20.64 5.28
CA GLU A 317 9.55 -20.74 3.89
C GLU A 317 11.06 -20.60 3.83
N GLU A 318 11.65 -20.82 2.64
CA GLU A 318 13.08 -20.69 2.40
C GLU A 318 13.91 -21.42 3.46
N LEU A 319 13.69 -22.76 3.53
CA LEU A 319 14.40 -23.61 4.47
C LEU A 319 15.87 -23.67 4.12
N GLU A 320 16.73 -23.60 5.15
CA GLU A 320 18.18 -23.68 4.98
C GLU A 320 18.82 -24.45 6.16
N THR A 321 19.99 -25.04 5.95
CA THR A 321 20.72 -25.75 6.99
C THR A 321 22.14 -25.26 7.15
N VAL A 322 22.56 -25.12 8.40
CA VAL A 322 23.95 -24.78 8.75
C VAL A 322 24.38 -25.65 9.91
N ASN A 323 25.45 -26.44 9.72
CA ASN A 323 25.98 -27.36 10.76
C ASN A 323 24.90 -28.31 11.31
N GLY A 324 23.95 -28.76 10.48
CA GLY A 324 22.86 -29.61 10.88
C GLY A 324 21.73 -28.93 11.65
N GLU A 325 21.75 -27.62 11.77
CA GLU A 325 20.69 -26.82 12.35
C GLU A 325 19.76 -26.29 11.27
N LEU A 326 18.44 -26.34 11.53
CA LEU A 326 17.40 -25.92 10.59
C LEU A 326 17.04 -24.45 10.79
N TYR A 327 16.99 -23.72 9.69
CA TYR A 327 16.56 -22.32 9.62
C TYR A 327 15.43 -22.14 8.62
N ALA A 328 14.64 -21.05 8.78
CA ALA A 328 13.56 -20.69 7.88
C ALA A 328 13.30 -19.18 7.90
N ILE A 329 12.69 -18.66 6.85
CA ILE A 329 11.99 -17.38 6.92
C ILE A 329 10.61 -17.64 7.51
N ARG A 330 10.30 -16.96 8.62
CA ARG A 330 9.00 -17.00 9.23
C ARG A 330 8.22 -15.74 8.96
N SER A 331 7.01 -15.85 8.40
CA SER A 331 6.01 -14.80 8.26
C SER A 331 4.70 -15.16 8.96
N GLY A 332 3.76 -14.22 9.08
CA GLY A 332 2.46 -14.50 9.69
C GLY A 332 1.71 -13.24 10.09
N ILE A 333 0.47 -13.40 10.55
CA ILE A 333 -0.45 -12.27 10.84
C ILE A 333 -0.14 -11.52 12.15
N THR A 334 0.66 -12.08 13.05
CA THR A 334 0.94 -11.45 14.37
C THR A 334 2.39 -11.05 14.58
N LYS A 335 3.31 -11.57 13.79
CA LYS A 335 4.75 -11.36 13.96
C LYS A 335 5.37 -10.82 12.66
N PRO A 336 6.33 -9.89 12.73
CA PRO A 336 7.02 -9.40 11.53
C PRO A 336 7.86 -10.49 10.87
N THR A 337 8.04 -10.40 9.55
CA THR A 337 8.90 -11.32 8.80
C THR A 337 10.30 -11.37 9.39
N SER A 338 10.77 -12.56 9.69
CA SER A 338 12.04 -12.78 10.39
C SER A 338 12.73 -14.06 9.92
N TYR A 339 14.04 -14.05 9.92
CA TYR A 339 14.82 -15.28 9.84
C TYR A 339 14.86 -15.93 11.21
N VAL A 340 14.54 -17.22 11.28
CA VAL A 340 14.40 -17.96 12.53
C VAL A 340 15.15 -19.29 12.46
N LYS A 341 15.68 -19.72 13.60
CA LYS A 341 16.21 -21.07 13.81
C LYS A 341 15.09 -21.94 14.38
N ILE A 342 14.95 -23.15 13.86
CA ILE A 342 13.99 -24.15 14.34
C ILE A 342 14.73 -25.21 15.16
N GLY A 343 14.39 -25.31 16.43
CA GLY A 343 14.98 -26.30 17.33
C GLY A 343 14.43 -27.73 17.09
N PRO A 344 15.10 -28.78 17.66
CA PRO A 344 14.65 -30.17 17.53
C PRO A 344 13.24 -30.42 18.08
N ASP A 345 12.77 -29.58 19.00
CA ASP A 345 11.41 -29.61 19.56
C ASP A 345 10.38 -28.76 18.76
N GLY A 346 10.77 -28.27 17.58
CA GLY A 346 9.96 -27.44 16.70
C GLY A 346 9.76 -26.00 17.19
N ARG A 347 10.48 -25.55 18.23
CA ARG A 347 10.44 -24.17 18.69
C ARG A 347 11.30 -23.27 17.80
N GLU A 348 10.79 -22.07 17.53
CA GLU A 348 11.50 -21.03 16.78
C GLU A 348 12.29 -20.10 17.72
N THR A 349 13.45 -19.67 17.26
CA THR A 349 14.25 -18.58 17.84
C THR A 349 14.54 -17.56 16.75
N SER A 350 14.11 -16.30 16.94
CA SER A 350 14.32 -15.24 15.95
C SER A 350 15.80 -14.81 15.92
N CYS A 351 16.38 -14.78 14.73
CA CYS A 351 17.73 -14.33 14.48
C CYS A 351 17.76 -12.83 14.15
N PHE A 352 17.05 -12.42 13.09
CA PHE A 352 16.94 -11.02 12.68
C PHE A 352 15.66 -10.78 11.84
N LEU A 353 15.25 -9.50 11.73
CA LEU A 353 14.13 -9.08 10.91
C LEU A 353 14.53 -8.99 9.43
N LEU A 354 13.59 -9.33 8.56
CA LEU A 354 13.74 -9.21 7.10
C LEU A 354 12.81 -8.15 6.54
N GLY A 355 13.27 -7.46 5.49
CA GLY A 355 12.47 -6.49 4.73
C GLY A 355 11.52 -7.14 3.73
N SER A 356 11.82 -8.35 3.28
CA SER A 356 11.06 -9.14 2.31
C SER A 356 11.31 -10.62 2.52
N THR A 357 10.57 -11.47 1.79
CA THR A 357 10.69 -12.93 1.78
C THR A 357 11.59 -13.44 0.64
N SER A 358 12.60 -12.68 0.21
CA SER A 358 13.55 -13.13 -0.82
C SER A 358 14.29 -14.39 -0.36
N PRO A 359 14.54 -15.37 -1.27
CA PRO A 359 15.31 -16.57 -0.95
C PRO A 359 16.63 -16.25 -0.25
N LEU A 360 16.93 -17.00 0.82
CA LEU A 360 18.08 -16.78 1.67
C LEU A 360 18.90 -18.06 1.66
N LYS A 361 20.08 -18.02 1.04
CA LYS A 361 20.93 -19.22 0.80
C LYS A 361 22.25 -19.12 1.56
N TYR A 362 22.68 -20.23 2.16
CA TYR A 362 23.94 -20.33 2.86
C TYR A 362 25.10 -20.71 1.93
N SER A 363 26.23 -20.06 2.09
CA SER A 363 27.50 -20.40 1.42
C SER A 363 28.46 -20.98 2.43
N GLU A 364 28.76 -22.28 2.34
CA GLU A 364 29.78 -22.93 3.18
C GLU A 364 31.18 -22.30 3.00
N PRO A 365 31.69 -22.08 1.77
CA PRO A 365 33.00 -21.45 1.57
C PRO A 365 33.13 -20.04 2.14
N ALA A 366 32.03 -19.28 2.16
CA ALA A 366 32.00 -17.93 2.74
C ALA A 366 31.60 -17.89 4.21
N GLY A 367 30.97 -18.96 4.76
CA GLY A 367 30.47 -19.04 6.12
C GLY A 367 29.33 -18.05 6.39
N ARG A 368 28.48 -17.75 5.40
CA ARG A 368 27.47 -16.68 5.47
C ARG A 368 26.22 -17.01 4.69
N PHE A 369 25.11 -16.42 5.12
CA PHE A 369 23.86 -16.34 4.36
C PHE A 369 23.89 -15.15 3.40
N PHE A 370 23.27 -15.33 2.23
CA PHE A 370 23.09 -14.28 1.23
C PHE A 370 21.65 -14.21 0.76
N TRP A 371 21.12 -13.01 0.55
CA TRP A 371 19.79 -12.75 -0.03
C TRP A 371 19.77 -11.41 -0.76
N SER A 372 18.80 -11.20 -1.61
CA SER A 372 18.53 -9.88 -2.18
C SER A 372 17.53 -9.10 -1.33
N GLU A 373 17.72 -7.80 -1.20
CA GLU A 373 16.82 -6.90 -0.49
C GLU A 373 16.61 -5.63 -1.32
N ILE A 374 15.34 -5.21 -1.43
CA ILE A 374 14.99 -3.96 -2.08
C ILE A 374 15.20 -2.81 -1.10
N VAL A 375 16.12 -1.93 -1.44
CA VAL A 375 16.45 -0.72 -0.67
C VAL A 375 16.01 0.50 -1.47
N ARG A 376 15.24 1.37 -0.87
CA ARG A 376 14.75 2.60 -1.50
C ARG A 376 15.86 3.66 -1.54
N ASP A 377 15.82 4.52 -2.55
CA ASP A 377 16.57 5.78 -2.52
C ASP A 377 16.06 6.62 -1.33
N PRO A 378 16.93 7.23 -0.54
CA PRO A 378 16.50 8.00 0.61
C PRO A 378 15.51 9.10 0.30
N ARG A 379 15.59 9.72 -0.89
CA ARG A 379 14.73 10.86 -1.26
C ARG A 379 13.64 10.51 -2.29
N TRP A 380 13.94 9.62 -3.23
CA TRP A 380 13.07 9.39 -4.38
C TRP A 380 12.33 8.05 -4.23
N PRO A 381 11.04 8.05 -3.85
CA PRO A 381 10.26 6.82 -3.65
C PRO A 381 10.23 5.90 -4.87
N LEU A 382 10.22 6.47 -6.10
CA LEU A 382 10.24 5.72 -7.35
C LEU A 382 11.67 5.42 -7.86
N ARG A 383 12.63 5.45 -6.94
CA ARG A 383 13.98 4.93 -7.17
C ARG A 383 14.33 3.94 -6.09
N SER A 384 14.70 2.74 -6.48
CA SER A 384 15.12 1.70 -5.54
C SER A 384 16.14 0.79 -6.17
N TYR A 385 16.81 0.03 -5.34
CA TYR A 385 17.89 -0.85 -5.71
C TYR A 385 17.62 -2.23 -5.13
N SER A 386 17.94 -3.29 -5.87
CA SER A 386 18.08 -4.62 -5.31
C SER A 386 19.53 -4.85 -4.99
N VAL A 387 19.84 -4.96 -3.70
CA VAL A 387 21.19 -5.15 -3.19
C VAL A 387 21.33 -6.54 -2.60
N ILE A 388 22.52 -7.12 -2.70
CA ILE A 388 22.82 -8.35 -2.01
C ILE A 388 23.20 -8.02 -0.57
N ARG A 389 22.52 -8.69 0.36
CA ARG A 389 22.79 -8.68 1.79
C ARG A 389 23.46 -9.97 2.19
N TYR A 390 24.17 -9.92 3.31
CA TYR A 390 24.72 -11.12 3.94
C TYR A 390 24.63 -11.05 5.47
N SER A 391 24.67 -12.21 6.10
CA SER A 391 24.67 -12.34 7.57
C SER A 391 25.42 -13.59 8.00
N ASP A 392 26.03 -13.51 9.17
CA ASP A 392 26.58 -14.62 9.94
C ASP A 392 25.57 -15.20 10.95
N SER A 393 24.27 -15.01 10.72
CA SER A 393 23.11 -15.34 11.58
C SER A 393 22.79 -14.34 12.70
N ARG A 394 23.54 -13.27 12.88
CA ARG A 394 23.30 -12.26 13.95
C ARG A 394 22.92 -10.88 13.41
N THR A 395 23.68 -10.42 12.45
CA THR A 395 23.49 -9.05 11.91
C THR A 395 23.49 -9.07 10.38
N ALA A 396 22.51 -8.38 9.79
CA ALA A 396 22.45 -8.19 8.35
C ALA A 396 23.38 -7.05 7.90
N ARG A 397 24.21 -7.29 6.88
CA ARG A 397 25.11 -6.32 6.26
C ARG A 397 24.88 -6.26 4.76
N THR A 398 25.33 -5.18 4.11
CA THR A 398 25.17 -4.98 2.67
C THR A 398 26.47 -5.32 1.95
N LEU A 399 26.37 -6.21 0.95
CA LEU A 399 27.51 -6.58 0.10
C LEU A 399 27.62 -5.66 -1.11
N THR A 400 26.50 -5.38 -1.79
CA THR A 400 26.47 -4.54 -2.99
C THR A 400 25.63 -3.28 -2.76
N HIS A 401 25.97 -2.18 -3.46
CA HIS A 401 25.31 -0.90 -3.30
C HIS A 401 24.79 -0.37 -4.64
N LYS A 402 23.56 0.14 -4.67
CA LYS A 402 22.93 0.73 -5.87
C LYS A 402 22.91 -0.21 -7.09
N THR A 403 22.81 -1.51 -6.83
CA THR A 403 22.71 -2.57 -7.84
C THR A 403 21.26 -2.93 -8.14
N ARG A 404 21.07 -3.85 -9.07
CA ARG A 404 19.77 -4.45 -9.42
C ARG A 404 19.92 -5.96 -9.49
N TYR A 405 20.58 -6.54 -8.46
CA TYR A 405 20.89 -7.96 -8.35
C TYR A 405 19.82 -8.69 -7.53
N PHE A 406 19.33 -9.79 -8.07
CA PHE A 406 18.29 -10.60 -7.50
C PHE A 406 18.75 -12.05 -7.39
N ASN A 407 18.18 -12.80 -6.46
CA ASN A 407 18.33 -14.24 -6.32
C ASN A 407 19.81 -14.70 -6.27
N PRO A 408 20.61 -14.20 -5.30
CA PRO A 408 22.00 -14.62 -5.18
C PRO A 408 22.06 -16.10 -4.81
N THR A 409 22.80 -16.89 -5.63
CA THR A 409 23.03 -18.33 -5.40
C THR A 409 24.50 -18.60 -5.22
N PRO A 410 24.93 -19.07 -4.03
CA PRO A 410 26.32 -19.41 -3.77
C PRO A 410 26.82 -20.56 -4.66
N ALA A 411 28.07 -20.46 -5.12
CA ALA A 411 28.76 -21.59 -5.72
C ALA A 411 29.18 -22.58 -4.61
N PRO A 412 29.11 -23.91 -4.83
CA PRO A 412 29.33 -24.89 -3.78
C PRO A 412 30.77 -24.89 -3.23
N ASP A 413 31.76 -24.72 -4.10
CA ASP A 413 33.17 -24.91 -3.74
C ASP A 413 34.00 -23.63 -3.79
N GLU A 414 33.42 -22.48 -4.17
CA GLU A 414 34.11 -21.21 -4.35
C GLU A 414 33.43 -20.07 -3.62
N GLN A 415 34.16 -19.05 -3.23
CA GLN A 415 33.60 -17.83 -2.66
C GLN A 415 32.97 -16.93 -3.75
N LEU A 416 32.08 -17.49 -4.55
CA LEU A 416 31.37 -16.84 -5.64
C LEU A 416 29.85 -16.89 -5.42
N LEU A 417 29.15 -15.92 -5.98
CA LEU A 417 27.70 -15.86 -6.05
C LEU A 417 27.28 -15.65 -7.49
N SER A 418 26.35 -16.43 -8.01
CA SER A 418 25.62 -16.05 -9.22
C SER A 418 24.36 -15.27 -8.85
N ALA A 419 23.95 -14.31 -9.67
CA ALA A 419 22.73 -13.53 -9.46
C ALA A 419 22.15 -13.06 -10.80
N THR A 420 20.87 -12.77 -10.81
CA THR A 420 20.20 -12.12 -11.95
C THR A 420 20.28 -10.60 -11.81
N GLU A 421 20.55 -9.91 -12.91
CA GLU A 421 20.47 -8.46 -12.96
C GLU A 421 19.45 -8.01 -14.00
N TYR A 422 18.54 -7.11 -13.58
CA TYR A 422 17.61 -6.45 -14.49
C TYR A 422 18.11 -5.05 -14.85
N LEU A 423 18.24 -4.79 -16.15
CA LEU A 423 18.73 -3.52 -16.68
C LEU A 423 17.57 -2.54 -16.87
N LEU A 424 17.89 -1.24 -16.95
CA LEU A 424 16.85 -0.18 -17.09
C LEU A 424 16.09 -0.25 -18.42
N ASP A 425 16.66 -0.88 -19.43
CA ASP A 425 16.04 -1.09 -20.75
C ASP A 425 15.08 -2.29 -20.79
N GLY A 426 14.90 -2.99 -19.66
CA GLY A 426 14.03 -4.15 -19.52
C GLY A 426 14.68 -5.47 -19.90
N THR A 427 15.99 -5.50 -20.21
CA THR A 427 16.75 -6.73 -20.45
C THR A 427 17.28 -7.33 -19.16
N SER A 428 17.65 -8.60 -19.19
CA SER A 428 18.26 -9.30 -18.06
C SER A 428 19.61 -9.90 -18.42
N ARG A 429 20.45 -10.12 -17.40
CA ARG A 429 21.69 -10.86 -17.52
C ARG A 429 22.00 -11.64 -16.25
N VAL A 430 22.84 -12.64 -16.37
CA VAL A 430 23.40 -13.36 -15.23
C VAL A 430 24.76 -12.77 -14.91
N VAL A 431 25.02 -12.52 -13.63
CA VAL A 431 26.31 -12.05 -13.11
C VAL A 431 26.89 -13.05 -12.14
N VAL A 432 28.20 -13.19 -12.11
CA VAL A 432 28.94 -13.93 -11.07
C VAL A 432 29.78 -12.94 -10.29
N LEU A 433 29.61 -12.92 -9.00
CA LEU A 433 30.19 -11.96 -8.06
C LEU A 433 31.13 -12.66 -7.08
N ASP A 434 32.14 -11.96 -6.61
CA ASP A 434 32.93 -12.39 -5.46
C ASP A 434 32.10 -12.23 -4.17
N ALA A 435 31.97 -13.29 -3.37
CA ALA A 435 31.18 -13.30 -2.15
C ALA A 435 31.78 -12.47 -1.00
N ARG A 436 33.02 -12.00 -1.12
CA ARG A 436 33.72 -11.19 -0.11
C ARG A 436 33.43 -9.70 -0.25
N ASP A 437 33.40 -9.19 -1.49
CA ASP A 437 33.33 -7.77 -1.79
C ASP A 437 32.26 -7.37 -2.82
N GLY A 438 31.54 -8.34 -3.41
CA GLY A 438 30.50 -8.11 -4.39
C GLY A 438 30.98 -7.68 -5.78
N SER A 439 32.29 -7.77 -6.06
CA SER A 439 32.85 -7.42 -7.37
C SER A 439 32.43 -8.41 -8.46
N VAL A 440 32.11 -7.90 -9.65
CA VAL A 440 31.70 -8.73 -10.80
C VAL A 440 32.89 -9.47 -11.36
N ARG A 441 32.83 -10.78 -11.44
CA ARG A 441 33.83 -11.66 -12.02
C ARG A 441 33.50 -12.05 -13.45
N LYS A 442 32.22 -12.37 -13.72
CA LYS A 442 31.73 -12.73 -15.07
C LYS A 442 30.31 -12.19 -15.26
N SER A 443 29.89 -12.01 -16.50
CA SER A 443 28.50 -11.70 -16.82
C SER A 443 28.13 -12.21 -18.22
N TRP A 444 26.85 -12.57 -18.40
CA TRP A 444 26.28 -13.04 -19.68
C TRP A 444 24.91 -12.38 -19.89
N ASN A 445 24.76 -11.68 -20.99
CA ASN A 445 23.46 -11.10 -21.36
C ASN A 445 22.52 -12.20 -21.81
N ALA A 446 21.29 -12.18 -21.33
CA ALA A 446 20.25 -13.07 -21.80
C ALA A 446 19.83 -12.74 -23.23
N PRO A 447 19.40 -13.74 -24.03
CA PRO A 447 18.79 -13.51 -25.34
C PRO A 447 17.62 -12.53 -25.29
N ALA A 448 17.36 -11.81 -26.38
CA ALA A 448 16.27 -10.85 -26.46
C ALA A 448 14.92 -11.51 -26.15
N GLY A 449 14.11 -10.88 -25.31
CA GLY A 449 12.80 -11.38 -24.89
C GLY A 449 12.83 -12.47 -23.82
N MET A 450 14.00 -12.78 -23.27
CA MET A 450 14.16 -13.71 -22.15
C MET A 450 14.29 -12.91 -20.83
N GLN A 451 13.45 -13.23 -19.85
CA GLN A 451 13.49 -12.73 -18.48
C GLN A 451 14.09 -13.82 -17.60
N VAL A 452 15.37 -13.69 -17.25
CA VAL A 452 16.03 -14.61 -16.30
C VAL A 452 15.50 -14.34 -14.90
N LEU A 453 15.26 -15.37 -14.10
CA LEU A 453 14.74 -15.28 -12.73
C LEU A 453 15.82 -15.61 -11.69
N GLU A 454 16.33 -16.84 -11.75
CA GLU A 454 17.29 -17.34 -10.77
C GLU A 454 18.30 -18.31 -11.43
N THR A 455 19.30 -18.70 -10.69
CA THR A 455 20.37 -19.60 -11.15
C THR A 455 20.68 -20.69 -10.14
N ALA A 456 21.26 -21.80 -10.63
CA ALA A 456 21.78 -22.88 -9.79
C ALA A 456 23.08 -23.45 -10.35
N TRP A 457 23.98 -23.86 -9.48
CA TRP A 457 25.21 -24.54 -9.81
C TRP A 457 25.00 -26.05 -9.67
N VAL A 458 25.27 -26.83 -10.72
CA VAL A 458 25.17 -28.29 -10.71
C VAL A 458 26.43 -28.87 -11.33
N ASP A 459 27.20 -29.63 -10.56
CA ASP A 459 28.51 -30.18 -10.97
C ASP A 459 29.41 -29.11 -11.65
N GLY A 460 29.51 -27.89 -11.07
CA GLY A 460 30.32 -26.80 -11.61
C GLY A 460 29.74 -26.11 -12.85
N THR A 461 28.59 -26.55 -13.35
CA THR A 461 27.86 -25.95 -14.48
C THR A 461 26.76 -25.03 -13.94
N LEU A 462 26.65 -23.83 -14.51
CA LEU A 462 25.60 -22.86 -14.13
C LEU A 462 24.36 -23.06 -15.00
N TYR A 463 23.21 -23.23 -14.36
CA TYR A 463 21.90 -23.25 -14.97
C TYR A 463 21.10 -22.03 -14.56
N ALA A 464 20.14 -21.63 -15.39
CA ALA A 464 19.19 -20.55 -15.06
C ALA A 464 17.79 -20.96 -15.50
N ASN A 465 16.77 -20.60 -14.72
CA ASN A 465 15.43 -20.57 -15.26
C ASN A 465 15.13 -19.18 -15.83
N ALA A 466 14.28 -19.14 -16.84
CA ALA A 466 13.87 -17.90 -17.46
C ALA A 466 12.47 -18.02 -18.08
N ILE A 467 11.77 -16.89 -18.14
CA ILE A 467 10.49 -16.76 -18.81
C ILE A 467 10.70 -16.16 -20.20
N THR A 468 9.99 -16.76 -21.16
CA THR A 468 9.85 -16.25 -22.52
C THR A 468 8.35 -16.15 -22.87
N THR A 469 8.00 -15.69 -24.06
CA THR A 469 6.62 -15.69 -24.56
C THR A 469 6.01 -17.11 -24.65
N HIS A 470 6.84 -18.16 -24.52
CA HIS A 470 6.42 -19.55 -24.53
C HIS A 470 6.31 -20.19 -23.15
N GLY A 471 6.64 -19.42 -22.09
CA GLY A 471 6.59 -19.84 -20.69
C GLY A 471 7.97 -20.02 -20.05
N TYR A 472 8.02 -20.77 -18.96
CA TYR A 472 9.25 -21.11 -18.25
C TYR A 472 10.10 -22.11 -19.02
N GLY A 473 11.39 -21.89 -19.01
CA GLY A 473 12.40 -22.84 -19.46
C GLY A 473 13.63 -22.83 -18.56
N ILE A 474 14.33 -23.96 -18.52
CA ILE A 474 15.63 -24.10 -17.87
C ILE A 474 16.72 -24.12 -18.92
N TYR A 475 17.75 -23.33 -18.73
CA TYR A 475 18.80 -23.09 -19.68
C TYR A 475 20.18 -23.31 -19.05
N ARG A 476 21.12 -23.85 -19.81
CA ARG A 476 22.52 -24.00 -19.42
C ARG A 476 23.33 -22.81 -19.90
N LEU A 477 24.14 -22.23 -19.03
CA LEU A 477 25.05 -21.16 -19.36
C LEU A 477 26.44 -21.69 -19.80
N PRO A 478 27.22 -20.89 -20.56
CA PRO A 478 27.03 -19.44 -20.81
C PRO A 478 26.13 -19.10 -22.02
N ASP A 479 25.80 -20.04 -22.88
CA ASP A 479 25.17 -19.83 -24.19
C ASP A 479 23.63 -19.89 -24.14
N PHE A 480 23.05 -20.04 -22.95
CA PHE A 480 21.60 -20.19 -22.73
C PHE A 480 21.00 -21.35 -23.56
N THR A 481 21.72 -22.47 -23.66
CA THR A 481 21.20 -23.67 -24.30
C THR A 481 20.01 -24.21 -23.55
N LEU A 482 18.86 -24.36 -24.22
CA LEU A 482 17.62 -24.89 -23.62
C LEU A 482 17.83 -26.35 -23.17
N VAL A 483 17.47 -26.62 -21.91
CA VAL A 483 17.58 -27.93 -21.28
C VAL A 483 16.20 -28.54 -21.04
N LEU A 484 15.25 -27.73 -20.53
CA LEU A 484 13.88 -28.16 -20.27
C LEU A 484 12.89 -27.04 -20.58
N GLY A 485 11.74 -27.33 -21.14
CA GLY A 485 10.71 -26.38 -21.52
C GLY A 485 10.91 -25.79 -22.93
N PRO A 486 10.55 -24.52 -23.26
CA PRO A 486 9.69 -23.67 -22.41
C PRO A 486 8.24 -24.17 -22.35
N ARG A 487 7.60 -24.04 -21.22
CA ARG A 487 6.20 -24.46 -20.97
C ARG A 487 5.46 -23.47 -20.08
N ALA A 488 4.14 -23.43 -20.19
CA ALA A 488 3.27 -22.60 -19.35
C ALA A 488 2.96 -23.29 -18.00
N VAL A 489 4.00 -23.77 -17.34
CA VAL A 489 3.99 -24.26 -15.97
C VAL A 489 5.19 -23.70 -15.22
N LYS A 490 5.06 -23.52 -13.95
CA LYS A 490 6.10 -23.02 -13.07
C LYS A 490 7.31 -23.97 -13.03
N MET A 491 8.53 -23.44 -13.05
CA MET A 491 9.79 -24.14 -12.83
C MET A 491 10.71 -23.18 -12.07
N GLU A 492 10.73 -23.29 -10.76
CA GLU A 492 11.44 -22.34 -9.86
C GLU A 492 12.13 -23.08 -8.72
N ASP A 493 12.82 -22.35 -7.86
CA ASP A 493 13.58 -22.86 -6.72
C ASP A 493 14.62 -23.90 -7.16
N LEU A 494 15.56 -23.41 -8.02
CA LEU A 494 16.62 -24.26 -8.59
C LEU A 494 17.73 -24.53 -7.58
N TRP A 495 18.14 -25.83 -7.44
CA TRP A 495 19.29 -26.21 -6.63
C TRP A 495 19.88 -27.55 -7.06
N ASP A 496 21.09 -27.91 -6.59
CA ASP A 496 21.77 -29.17 -6.89
C ASP A 496 21.49 -30.22 -5.83
N HIS A 497 21.26 -31.45 -6.26
CA HIS A 497 21.35 -32.63 -5.40
C HIS A 497 21.96 -33.79 -6.15
N ASN A 498 23.20 -34.14 -5.76
CA ASN A 498 23.97 -35.27 -6.34
C ASN A 498 24.09 -35.19 -7.89
N GLY A 499 24.38 -34.01 -8.43
CA GLY A 499 24.54 -33.78 -9.87
C GLY A 499 23.23 -33.74 -10.65
N ARG A 500 22.08 -33.59 -9.97
CA ARG A 500 20.75 -33.41 -10.56
C ARG A 500 20.25 -32.06 -10.25
N LEU A 501 19.68 -31.41 -11.27
CA LEU A 501 19.03 -30.13 -11.10
C LEU A 501 17.62 -30.32 -10.52
N MET A 502 17.45 -29.87 -9.30
CA MET A 502 16.18 -29.89 -8.58
C MET A 502 15.41 -28.61 -8.86
N PHE A 503 14.07 -28.69 -8.92
CA PHE A 503 13.19 -27.55 -9.10
C PHE A 503 11.77 -27.83 -8.63
N VAL A 504 11.02 -26.79 -8.29
CA VAL A 504 9.59 -26.86 -7.97
C VAL A 504 8.78 -26.61 -9.24
N SER A 505 7.72 -27.38 -9.46
CA SER A 505 6.78 -27.16 -10.54
C SER A 505 5.36 -27.53 -10.16
N ASP A 506 4.40 -26.80 -10.71
CA ASP A 506 2.97 -27.05 -10.55
C ASP A 506 2.38 -27.94 -11.67
N LEU A 507 3.23 -28.66 -12.39
CA LEU A 507 2.86 -29.59 -13.49
C LEU A 507 1.80 -30.62 -13.07
N SER A 508 1.78 -31.04 -11.80
CA SER A 508 0.77 -31.97 -11.27
C SER A 508 -0.54 -31.30 -10.82
N GLY A 509 -0.68 -29.97 -11.01
CA GLY A 509 -1.80 -29.17 -10.52
C GLY A 509 -1.62 -28.66 -9.08
N VAL A 510 -0.49 -28.97 -8.43
CA VAL A 510 0.03 -28.42 -7.18
C VAL A 510 1.55 -28.40 -7.26
N ASP A 511 2.16 -27.57 -6.40
CA ASP A 511 3.61 -27.46 -6.33
C ASP A 511 4.23 -28.73 -5.78
N GLU A 512 5.18 -29.30 -6.54
CA GLU A 512 5.91 -30.52 -6.16
C GLU A 512 7.39 -30.41 -6.56
N LEU A 513 8.22 -31.23 -5.94
CA LEU A 513 9.63 -31.33 -6.25
C LEU A 513 9.85 -32.20 -7.48
N TYR A 514 10.64 -31.69 -8.40
CA TYR A 514 11.12 -32.40 -9.60
C TYR A 514 12.65 -32.44 -9.62
N ALA A 515 13.20 -33.46 -10.28
CA ALA A 515 14.62 -33.58 -10.56
C ALA A 515 14.86 -33.78 -12.06
N TYR A 516 15.67 -32.94 -12.68
CA TYR A 516 16.20 -33.17 -14.01
C TYR A 516 17.60 -33.79 -13.91
N ASP A 517 17.81 -34.91 -14.59
CA ASP A 517 19.10 -35.57 -14.65
C ASP A 517 19.80 -35.19 -15.96
N PRO A 518 20.92 -34.42 -15.92
CA PRO A 518 21.64 -34.06 -17.12
C PRO A 518 22.24 -35.23 -17.91
N LYS A 519 22.37 -36.38 -17.27
CA LYS A 519 22.98 -37.58 -17.88
C LYS A 519 22.00 -38.31 -18.80
N ASP A 520 20.74 -38.36 -18.44
CA ASP A 520 19.72 -39.06 -19.25
C ASP A 520 18.76 -38.11 -19.95
N GLY A 521 18.77 -36.84 -19.58
CA GLY A 521 17.95 -35.78 -20.20
C GLY A 521 16.48 -35.82 -19.78
N TYR A 522 16.11 -36.55 -18.73
CA TYR A 522 14.73 -36.66 -18.26
C TYR A 522 14.48 -35.97 -16.93
N ALA A 523 13.30 -35.38 -16.81
CA ALA A 523 12.79 -34.87 -15.53
C ALA A 523 11.87 -35.91 -14.86
N ARG A 524 11.95 -35.97 -13.52
CA ARG A 524 11.14 -36.88 -12.68
C ARG A 524 10.50 -36.12 -11.54
N GLN A 525 9.22 -36.33 -11.32
CA GLN A 525 8.53 -35.88 -10.11
C GLN A 525 8.99 -36.75 -8.93
N LEU A 526 9.42 -36.13 -7.82
CA LEU A 526 9.93 -36.82 -6.64
C LEU A 526 8.91 -36.88 -5.52
N THR A 527 8.12 -35.84 -5.33
CA THR A 527 7.09 -35.75 -4.28
C THR A 527 5.69 -35.83 -4.88
N ASN A 528 4.73 -36.27 -4.07
CA ASN A 528 3.32 -36.24 -4.36
C ASN A 528 2.57 -35.96 -3.07
N THR A 529 2.37 -34.68 -2.76
CA THR A 529 1.70 -34.22 -1.55
C THR A 529 0.23 -33.89 -1.83
N ARG A 530 -0.59 -33.78 -0.80
CA ARG A 530 -2.02 -33.54 -1.01
C ARG A 530 -2.31 -32.13 -1.56
N PHE A 531 -1.68 -31.12 -0.99
CA PHE A 531 -1.96 -29.72 -1.27
C PHE A 531 -0.80 -28.97 -1.92
N GLY A 532 0.30 -29.64 -2.21
CA GLY A 532 1.54 -29.06 -2.69
C GLY A 532 2.56 -28.84 -1.58
N ALA A 533 3.82 -28.72 -1.97
CA ALA A 533 4.94 -28.45 -1.09
C ALA A 533 5.94 -27.51 -1.76
N SER A 534 6.66 -26.72 -0.95
CA SER A 534 7.66 -25.76 -1.38
C SER A 534 8.86 -25.73 -0.42
N SER A 535 9.87 -24.91 -0.74
CA SER A 535 11.04 -24.70 0.12
C SER A 535 11.73 -25.99 0.52
N PHE A 536 12.09 -26.80 -0.46
CA PHE A 536 12.70 -28.10 -0.24
C PHE A 536 14.15 -28.00 0.20
N LEU A 537 14.53 -28.76 1.23
CA LEU A 537 15.87 -28.78 1.81
C LEU A 537 16.33 -30.21 2.09
N PRO A 538 17.41 -30.72 1.46
CA PRO A 538 18.06 -31.95 1.85
C PRO A 538 18.82 -31.77 3.16
N MET A 539 18.58 -32.63 4.18
CA MET A 539 19.34 -32.61 5.41
C MET A 539 19.49 -34.06 5.94
N GLY A 540 20.73 -34.56 5.94
CA GLY A 540 21.02 -35.96 6.27
C GLY A 540 20.37 -36.93 5.29
N ASP A 541 19.66 -37.94 5.82
CA ASP A 541 18.93 -38.95 5.06
C ASP A 541 17.48 -38.53 4.69
N SER A 542 17.12 -37.30 4.99
CA SER A 542 15.75 -36.79 4.88
C SER A 542 15.67 -35.56 4.00
N LEU A 543 14.51 -35.37 3.38
CA LEU A 543 14.09 -34.20 2.68
C LEU A 543 13.10 -33.43 3.57
N TYR A 544 13.42 -32.16 3.88
CA TYR A 544 12.57 -31.23 4.60
C TYR A 544 11.88 -30.33 3.58
N PHE A 545 10.67 -29.92 3.87
CA PHE A 545 9.89 -29.02 3.00
C PHE A 545 8.71 -28.41 3.75
N SER A 546 8.14 -27.36 3.19
CA SER A 546 6.99 -26.66 3.74
C SER A 546 5.69 -27.09 3.04
N VAL A 547 4.65 -27.34 3.83
CA VAL A 547 3.32 -27.74 3.36
C VAL A 547 2.27 -26.79 3.89
N LEU A 548 1.41 -26.28 3.03
CA LEU A 548 0.31 -25.41 3.41
C LEU A 548 -0.80 -26.19 4.12
N GLN A 549 -1.22 -25.69 5.28
CA GLN A 549 -2.31 -26.18 6.12
C GLN A 549 -3.18 -25.00 6.57
N PRO A 550 -4.37 -25.23 7.16
CA PRO A 550 -5.21 -24.10 7.61
C PRO A 550 -4.52 -23.14 8.59
N GLU A 551 -3.57 -23.64 9.40
CA GLU A 551 -2.82 -22.88 10.40
C GLU A 551 -1.60 -22.14 9.83
N GLY A 552 -1.23 -22.43 8.58
CA GLY A 552 -0.09 -21.83 7.89
C GLY A 552 0.71 -22.82 7.06
N ARG A 553 1.89 -22.41 6.65
CA ARG A 553 2.83 -23.24 5.91
C ARG A 553 3.83 -23.86 6.88
N LEU A 554 3.68 -25.16 7.19
CA LEU A 554 4.40 -25.85 8.25
C LEU A 554 5.50 -26.75 7.69
N ILE A 555 6.58 -26.90 8.47
CA ILE A 555 7.74 -27.72 8.05
C ILE A 555 7.47 -29.18 8.29
N HIS A 556 7.62 -29.98 7.26
CA HIS A 556 7.54 -31.45 7.26
C HIS A 556 8.85 -32.05 6.80
N LYS A 557 9.04 -33.36 7.05
CA LYS A 557 10.15 -34.13 6.51
C LYS A 557 9.71 -35.52 6.06
N VAL A 558 10.51 -36.09 5.17
CA VAL A 558 10.39 -37.49 4.72
C VAL A 558 11.77 -38.07 4.42
N ALA A 559 12.00 -39.34 4.72
CA ALA A 559 13.26 -39.98 4.34
C ALA A 559 13.36 -40.17 2.81
N TRP A 560 14.52 -39.88 2.20
CA TRP A 560 14.77 -40.02 0.76
C TRP A 560 14.35 -41.36 0.18
N LYS A 561 14.61 -42.47 0.93
CA LYS A 561 14.24 -43.83 0.51
C LYS A 561 12.73 -44.07 0.35
N LYS A 562 11.89 -43.20 0.88
CA LYS A 562 10.43 -43.27 0.76
C LYS A 562 9.91 -42.55 -0.51
N LEU A 563 10.73 -41.75 -1.15
CA LEU A 563 10.35 -41.10 -2.41
C LEU A 563 10.23 -42.14 -3.54
N ARG A 564 9.32 -41.91 -4.44
CA ARG A 564 9.05 -42.75 -5.60
C ARG A 564 9.09 -41.90 -6.87
N PRO A 565 10.29 -41.73 -7.45
CA PRO A 565 10.43 -40.90 -8.67
C PRO A 565 9.55 -41.43 -9.81
N LYS A 566 8.84 -40.53 -10.46
CA LYS A 566 7.97 -40.82 -11.61
C LYS A 566 8.37 -39.93 -12.76
N LEU A 567 8.50 -40.48 -13.97
CA LEU A 567 8.82 -39.70 -15.16
C LEU A 567 7.78 -38.57 -15.34
N ALA A 568 8.26 -37.35 -15.53
CA ALA A 568 7.41 -36.19 -15.71
C ALA A 568 7.04 -36.02 -17.19
N ASP A 569 5.76 -35.79 -17.47
CA ASP A 569 5.26 -35.52 -18.80
C ASP A 569 4.91 -34.05 -18.96
N PHE A 570 5.80 -33.29 -19.54
CA PHE A 570 5.58 -31.85 -19.85
C PHE A 570 4.77 -31.59 -21.11
N SER A 571 4.31 -32.65 -21.80
CA SER A 571 3.43 -32.49 -22.97
C SER A 571 1.97 -32.19 -22.58
N THR A 572 1.58 -32.65 -21.39
CA THR A 572 0.23 -32.45 -20.83
C THR A 572 0.27 -31.41 -19.71
N LEU A 573 -0.39 -30.27 -19.90
CA LEU A 573 -0.49 -29.20 -18.93
C LEU A 573 -1.67 -29.41 -17.96
N PRO A 574 -1.56 -28.99 -16.70
CA PRO A 574 -2.66 -29.07 -15.74
C PRO A 574 -3.84 -28.18 -16.14
N ASP A 575 -5.02 -28.59 -15.73
CA ASP A 575 -6.25 -27.83 -15.94
C ASP A 575 -6.60 -27.08 -14.66
N PHE A 576 -6.26 -25.80 -14.61
CA PHE A 576 -6.55 -24.95 -13.47
C PHE A 576 -8.02 -24.50 -13.45
N PRO A 577 -8.61 -24.26 -12.26
CA PRO A 577 -10.00 -23.84 -12.13
C PRO A 577 -10.34 -22.63 -13.00
N PHE A 578 -11.50 -22.69 -13.66
CA PHE A 578 -12.06 -21.64 -14.50
C PHE A 578 -11.31 -21.35 -15.81
N ALA A 579 -10.02 -21.69 -15.94
CA ALA A 579 -9.14 -21.24 -17.01
C ALA A 579 -9.66 -21.57 -18.42
N LYS A 580 -10.14 -22.80 -18.63
CA LYS A 580 -10.71 -23.21 -19.93
C LYS A 580 -12.00 -22.46 -20.27
N ALA A 581 -12.91 -22.34 -19.32
CA ALA A 581 -14.19 -21.65 -19.51
C ALA A 581 -13.98 -20.16 -19.77
N LEU A 582 -13.06 -19.52 -19.05
CA LEU A 582 -12.70 -18.13 -19.28
C LEU A 582 -12.10 -17.92 -20.67
N ALA A 583 -11.16 -18.78 -21.10
CA ALA A 583 -10.55 -18.69 -22.42
C ALA A 583 -11.58 -18.91 -23.55
N ALA A 584 -12.52 -19.86 -23.39
CA ALA A 584 -13.60 -20.07 -24.32
C ALA A 584 -14.59 -18.90 -24.42
N GLY A 585 -14.80 -18.21 -23.29
CA GLY A 585 -15.71 -17.06 -23.20
C GLY A 585 -15.08 -15.71 -23.56
N GLU A 586 -13.76 -15.63 -23.80
CA GLU A 586 -13.08 -14.37 -24.14
C GLU A 586 -12.77 -14.35 -25.65
N PRO A 587 -13.48 -13.53 -26.44
CA PRO A 587 -13.29 -13.48 -27.89
C PRO A 587 -11.86 -13.04 -28.25
N GLN A 588 -11.21 -13.74 -29.14
CA GLN A 588 -9.94 -13.34 -29.73
C GLN A 588 -10.19 -12.29 -30.81
N THR A 589 -9.89 -11.04 -30.51
CA THR A 589 -10.03 -9.95 -31.45
C THR A 589 -8.71 -9.78 -32.22
N PRO A 590 -8.72 -9.77 -33.56
CA PRO A 590 -7.51 -9.50 -34.33
C PRO A 590 -6.92 -8.12 -33.96
N VAL A 591 -5.60 -8.08 -33.86
CA VAL A 591 -4.90 -6.82 -33.62
C VAL A 591 -4.88 -6.01 -34.92
N GLU A 592 -5.57 -4.88 -34.95
CA GLU A 592 -5.51 -3.95 -36.06
C GLU A 592 -4.12 -3.34 -36.21
N PRO A 593 -3.63 -3.10 -37.45
CA PRO A 593 -2.38 -2.39 -37.66
C PRO A 593 -2.42 -0.97 -37.04
N PHE A 594 -1.40 -0.61 -36.31
CA PHE A 594 -1.29 0.70 -35.69
C PHE A 594 0.10 1.32 -35.91
N ARG A 595 0.18 2.63 -35.72
CA ARG A 595 1.44 3.37 -35.82
C ARG A 595 1.80 3.94 -34.46
N ILE A 596 3.09 3.88 -34.14
CA ILE A 596 3.69 4.53 -32.98
C ILE A 596 4.37 5.80 -33.46
N SER A 597 4.09 6.95 -32.83
CA SER A 597 4.67 8.24 -33.20
C SER A 597 6.19 8.26 -32.99
N LYS A 598 6.86 9.25 -33.60
CA LYS A 598 8.26 9.54 -33.27
C LYS A 598 8.34 10.08 -31.84
N PRO A 599 9.45 9.82 -31.11
CA PRO A 599 9.69 10.40 -29.79
C PRO A 599 9.67 11.94 -29.84
N LYS A 600 9.05 12.55 -28.83
CA LYS A 600 9.04 14.00 -28.60
C LYS A 600 9.44 14.30 -27.16
N PRO A 601 10.18 15.37 -26.88
CA PRO A 601 10.45 15.79 -25.51
C PRO A 601 9.15 16.09 -24.75
N TYR A 602 9.05 15.60 -23.50
CA TYR A 602 7.98 15.96 -22.58
C TYR A 602 8.39 17.19 -21.76
N ASN A 603 7.69 18.31 -21.93
CA ASN A 603 7.98 19.54 -21.20
C ASN A 603 7.28 19.54 -19.84
N LYS A 604 8.05 19.35 -18.75
CA LYS A 604 7.52 19.33 -17.38
C LYS A 604 6.81 20.63 -16.99
N LEU A 605 7.34 21.79 -17.39
CA LEU A 605 6.78 23.10 -17.04
C LEU A 605 5.43 23.36 -17.71
N ALA A 606 5.29 22.96 -18.97
CA ALA A 606 4.02 23.10 -19.70
C ALA A 606 2.90 22.21 -19.14
N HIS A 607 3.25 21.23 -18.32
CA HIS A 607 2.29 20.26 -17.76
C HIS A 607 2.16 20.37 -16.22
N LEU A 608 2.67 21.44 -15.58
CA LEU A 608 2.60 21.60 -14.12
C LEU A 608 1.15 21.60 -13.59
N PHE A 609 0.26 22.29 -14.28
CA PHE A 609 -1.12 22.48 -13.85
C PHE A 609 -2.05 21.74 -14.83
N ARG A 610 -2.39 20.51 -14.51
CA ARG A 610 -3.36 19.71 -15.24
C ARG A 610 -4.60 19.54 -14.38
N PHE A 611 -5.58 20.41 -14.59
CA PHE A 611 -6.88 20.33 -13.92
C PHE A 611 -7.62 19.07 -14.37
N HIS A 612 -8.14 18.32 -13.41
CA HIS A 612 -8.83 17.06 -13.66
C HIS A 612 -10.20 16.98 -12.97
N THR A 613 -10.39 17.70 -11.87
CA THR A 613 -11.63 17.69 -11.10
C THR A 613 -12.00 19.09 -10.66
N TRP A 614 -13.29 19.38 -10.68
CA TRP A 614 -13.89 20.57 -10.10
C TRP A 614 -15.21 20.19 -9.45
N LEU A 615 -15.46 20.71 -8.26
CA LEU A 615 -16.66 20.40 -7.47
C LEU A 615 -17.49 21.69 -7.30
N PRO A 616 -18.83 21.63 -7.43
CA PRO A 616 -19.71 22.75 -7.13
C PRO A 616 -19.96 22.86 -5.60
N ALA A 617 -18.92 22.70 -4.82
CA ALA A 617 -18.87 22.82 -3.37
C ALA A 617 -17.45 23.20 -2.95
N TYR A 618 -17.30 23.96 -1.89
CA TYR A 618 -16.00 24.14 -1.25
C TYR A 618 -15.63 22.88 -0.50
N VAL A 619 -14.39 22.43 -0.65
CA VAL A 619 -13.82 21.26 0.03
C VAL A 619 -12.38 21.56 0.40
N ASP A 620 -12.07 21.57 1.69
CA ASP A 620 -10.70 21.58 2.18
C ASP A 620 -10.14 20.16 2.20
N TYR A 621 -9.24 19.86 1.27
CA TYR A 621 -8.67 18.52 1.10
C TYR A 621 -7.91 18.02 2.33
N ASP A 622 -7.12 18.88 2.99
CA ASP A 622 -6.32 18.47 4.14
C ASP A 622 -7.20 18.18 5.37
N GLY A 623 -8.33 18.90 5.51
CA GLY A 623 -9.31 18.66 6.58
C GLY A 623 -10.02 17.31 6.45
N ILE A 624 -10.13 16.79 5.23
CA ILE A 624 -10.82 15.51 4.94
C ILE A 624 -9.97 14.30 5.33
N GLU A 625 -8.65 14.38 5.27
CA GLU A 625 -7.79 13.28 5.72
C GLU A 625 -7.96 12.98 7.22
N GLU A 626 -8.40 13.96 8.00
CA GLU A 626 -8.70 13.84 9.43
C GLU A 626 -10.19 14.09 9.72
N LEU A 627 -11.11 13.49 8.97
CA LEU A 627 -12.55 13.69 9.12
C LEU A 627 -12.99 13.59 10.58
N SER A 628 -13.33 14.74 11.16
CA SER A 628 -13.97 14.83 12.46
C SER A 628 -15.34 15.51 12.31
N LEU A 629 -16.34 14.96 13.00
CA LEU A 629 -17.70 15.50 12.98
C LEU A 629 -17.78 16.97 13.41
N SER A 630 -16.84 17.44 14.22
CA SER A 630 -16.75 18.82 14.70
C SER A 630 -16.23 19.80 13.65
N ARG A 631 -15.40 19.33 12.69
CA ARG A 631 -14.78 20.16 11.65
C ARG A 631 -15.48 20.06 10.29
N LEU A 632 -16.40 19.11 10.12
CA LEU A 632 -17.01 18.82 8.84
C LEU A 632 -17.68 20.03 8.16
N THR A 633 -18.23 20.96 8.94
CA THR A 633 -18.84 22.20 8.43
C THR A 633 -17.81 23.28 8.08
N GLU A 634 -16.57 23.14 8.54
CA GLU A 634 -15.46 24.02 8.17
C GLU A 634 -14.76 23.50 6.92
N ASP A 635 -14.66 22.16 6.80
CA ASP A 635 -13.97 21.50 5.70
C ASP A 635 -14.81 21.38 4.42
N VAL A 636 -16.15 21.43 4.53
CA VAL A 636 -17.08 21.34 3.40
C VAL A 636 -18.15 22.41 3.49
N GLY A 637 -18.30 23.25 2.45
CA GLY A 637 -19.25 24.35 2.43
C GLY A 637 -19.77 24.73 1.04
N LEU A 638 -20.56 25.81 1.00
CA LEU A 638 -21.03 26.37 -0.26
C LEU A 638 -19.87 26.99 -1.02
N GLY A 639 -19.74 26.69 -2.32
CA GLY A 639 -18.65 27.25 -3.10
C GLY A 639 -18.27 26.39 -4.31
N ALA A 640 -16.98 26.40 -4.61
CA ALA A 640 -16.41 25.58 -5.67
C ALA A 640 -14.95 25.26 -5.37
N THR A 641 -14.50 24.07 -5.73
CA THR A 641 -13.10 23.67 -5.62
C THR A 641 -12.62 23.00 -6.89
N ALA A 642 -11.47 23.41 -7.40
CA ALA A 642 -10.79 22.80 -8.54
C ALA A 642 -9.49 22.14 -8.09
N PHE A 643 -9.18 20.96 -8.66
CA PHE A 643 -8.00 20.17 -8.35
C PHE A 643 -7.18 19.93 -9.61
N TRP A 644 -5.86 19.94 -9.46
CA TRP A 644 -4.93 19.59 -10.53
C TRP A 644 -3.85 18.63 -10.02
N GLN A 645 -3.39 17.77 -10.90
CA GLN A 645 -2.19 16.95 -10.70
C GLN A 645 -1.56 16.67 -12.05
N ASN A 646 -0.24 16.84 -12.17
CA ASN A 646 0.47 16.56 -13.41
C ASN A 646 0.64 15.04 -13.65
N ASP A 647 1.02 14.65 -14.88
CA ASP A 647 1.16 13.23 -15.25
C ASP A 647 2.26 12.51 -14.45
N LEU A 648 3.30 13.23 -14.00
CA LEU A 648 4.43 12.69 -13.25
C LEU A 648 4.20 12.66 -11.73
N GLY A 649 3.03 13.09 -11.23
CA GLY A 649 2.74 13.13 -9.79
C GLY A 649 3.54 14.17 -8.99
N THR A 650 4.36 15.01 -9.64
CA THR A 650 5.28 15.94 -8.97
C THR A 650 4.71 17.32 -8.68
N SER A 651 3.55 17.67 -9.23
CA SER A 651 2.85 18.92 -9.00
C SER A 651 1.37 18.66 -8.83
N TYR A 652 0.82 19.02 -7.69
CA TYR A 652 -0.61 18.87 -7.41
C TYR A 652 -1.09 19.95 -6.45
N GLY A 653 -2.39 20.19 -6.44
CA GLY A 653 -2.97 21.18 -5.56
C GLY A 653 -4.44 21.47 -5.84
N SER A 654 -4.99 22.42 -5.09
CA SER A 654 -6.38 22.85 -5.18
C SER A 654 -6.52 24.37 -5.16
N ALA A 655 -7.58 24.84 -5.77
CA ALA A 655 -8.04 26.21 -5.67
C ALA A 655 -9.53 26.21 -5.32
N GLY A 656 -9.89 26.86 -4.20
CA GLY A 656 -11.23 26.84 -3.62
C GLY A 656 -11.81 28.24 -3.49
N TYR A 657 -13.13 28.34 -3.69
CA TYR A 657 -13.96 29.46 -3.31
C TYR A 657 -15.01 28.97 -2.32
N HIS A 658 -15.11 29.64 -1.17
CA HIS A 658 -16.04 29.31 -0.11
C HIS A 658 -16.94 30.51 0.18
N ALA A 659 -18.24 30.28 0.32
CA ALA A 659 -19.23 31.24 0.76
C ALA A 659 -19.87 30.75 2.06
N ALA A 660 -19.60 31.46 3.16
CA ALA A 660 -20.17 31.19 4.48
C ALA A 660 -21.08 32.34 4.94
N TYR A 661 -22.16 32.01 5.64
CA TYR A 661 -23.02 33.03 6.26
C TYR A 661 -22.64 33.13 7.74
N GLU A 662 -21.96 34.23 8.11
CA GLU A 662 -21.41 34.46 9.44
C GLU A 662 -21.86 35.84 9.94
N GLU A 663 -22.28 35.93 11.19
CA GLU A 663 -22.62 37.18 11.88
C GLU A 663 -23.61 38.09 11.11
N GLY A 664 -24.53 37.49 10.33
CA GLY A 664 -25.56 38.23 9.58
C GLY A 664 -25.15 38.66 8.17
N ALA A 665 -23.98 38.30 7.67
CA ALA A 665 -23.49 38.65 6.35
C ALA A 665 -22.87 37.44 5.63
N TRP A 666 -22.81 37.48 4.30
CA TRP A 666 -22.09 36.51 3.50
C TRP A 666 -20.61 36.88 3.45
N ARG A 667 -19.74 35.94 3.86
CA ARG A 667 -18.32 36.02 3.69
C ARG A 667 -17.90 35.17 2.48
N HIS A 668 -17.12 35.76 1.60
CA HIS A 668 -16.62 35.11 0.38
C HIS A 668 -15.10 34.95 0.49
N SER A 669 -14.58 33.73 0.61
CA SER A 669 -13.16 33.45 0.76
C SER A 669 -12.57 32.69 -0.42
N LEU A 670 -11.27 32.84 -0.63
CA LEU A 670 -10.49 32.14 -1.64
C LEU A 670 -9.35 31.38 -0.94
N HIS A 671 -9.14 30.15 -1.38
CA HIS A 671 -8.15 29.24 -0.84
C HIS A 671 -7.33 28.64 -1.96
N GLY A 672 -6.02 28.55 -1.80
CA GLY A 672 -5.11 27.94 -2.76
C GLY A 672 -4.05 27.12 -2.06
N LYS A 673 -3.82 25.89 -2.51
CA LYS A 673 -2.78 25.00 -2.01
C LYS A 673 -2.03 24.37 -3.19
N TRP A 674 -0.71 24.31 -3.10
CA TRP A 674 0.13 23.74 -4.13
C TRP A 674 1.30 22.99 -3.52
N THR A 675 1.50 21.75 -3.93
CA THR A 675 2.66 20.93 -3.58
C THR A 675 3.49 20.66 -4.82
N TYR A 676 4.79 20.87 -4.70
CA TYR A 676 5.76 20.54 -5.74
C TYR A 676 6.91 19.70 -5.18
N SER A 677 6.97 18.44 -5.62
CA SER A 677 7.94 17.43 -5.18
C SER A 677 9.00 17.07 -6.23
N GLY A 678 9.00 17.75 -7.38
CA GLY A 678 9.93 17.51 -8.48
C GLY A 678 11.37 18.02 -8.25
N LEU A 679 11.66 18.64 -7.10
CA LEU A 679 13.01 19.02 -6.65
C LEU A 679 13.45 18.18 -5.46
N TYR A 680 14.72 18.31 -5.07
CA TYR A 680 15.25 17.53 -3.94
C TYR A 680 14.48 17.83 -2.64
N PRO A 681 14.24 19.09 -2.22
CA PRO A 681 13.23 19.39 -1.22
C PRO A 681 11.84 19.42 -1.85
N VAL A 682 10.83 19.06 -1.06
CA VAL A 682 9.42 19.28 -1.36
C VAL A 682 9.05 20.69 -0.97
N PHE A 683 8.22 21.34 -1.76
CA PHE A 683 7.65 22.65 -1.48
C PHE A 683 6.12 22.56 -1.39
N GLU A 684 5.57 23.12 -0.32
CA GLU A 684 4.13 23.28 -0.14
C GLU A 684 3.84 24.76 0.07
N ALA A 685 2.95 25.31 -0.73
CA ALA A 685 2.51 26.67 -0.61
C ALA A 685 1.01 26.73 -0.38
N SER A 686 0.54 27.60 0.51
CA SER A 686 -0.87 27.90 0.68
C SER A 686 -1.11 29.40 0.71
N VAL A 687 -2.30 29.80 0.26
CA VAL A 687 -2.79 31.19 0.33
C VAL A 687 -4.27 31.15 0.68
N ASP A 688 -4.65 31.88 1.72
CA ASP A 688 -6.04 32.06 2.14
C ASP A 688 -6.36 33.55 2.16
N PHE A 689 -7.46 33.92 1.50
CA PHE A 689 -7.95 35.29 1.44
C PHE A 689 -9.38 35.37 1.94
N ASN A 690 -9.64 36.31 2.86
CA ASN A 690 -10.96 36.62 3.44
C ASN A 690 -11.66 35.44 4.13
N ASP A 691 -10.87 34.50 4.67
CA ASP A 691 -11.37 33.41 5.53
C ASP A 691 -11.86 33.93 6.90
N ARG A 692 -11.39 35.10 7.30
CA ARG A 692 -11.75 35.83 8.51
C ARG A 692 -11.44 37.32 8.34
N ASP A 693 -11.74 38.11 9.35
CA ASP A 693 -11.28 39.50 9.42
C ASP A 693 -9.79 39.57 9.80
N ALA A 694 -9.06 40.44 9.14
CA ALA A 694 -7.70 40.78 9.59
C ALA A 694 -7.77 41.37 10.99
N ARG A 695 -6.80 41.03 11.83
CA ARG A 695 -6.82 41.37 13.26
C ARG A 695 -5.66 42.28 13.65
N THR A 696 -5.95 43.19 14.59
CA THR A 696 -4.92 43.90 15.37
C THR A 696 -4.88 43.29 16.75
N TYR A 697 -3.74 42.73 17.14
CA TYR A 697 -3.50 42.15 18.45
C TYR A 697 -2.98 43.25 19.41
N PHE A 698 -3.45 43.22 20.63
CA PHE A 698 -3.03 44.17 21.67
C PHE A 698 -3.06 43.51 23.04
N LEU A 699 -2.32 44.08 23.98
CA LEU A 699 -2.30 43.66 25.38
C LEU A 699 -3.33 44.42 26.17
N GLN A 700 -4.22 43.70 26.85
CA GLN A 700 -5.12 44.25 27.81
C GLN A 700 -4.48 44.09 29.21
N LYS A 701 -4.41 45.22 29.96
CA LYS A 701 -4.01 45.24 31.35
C LYS A 701 -5.24 45.24 32.25
N ASP A 702 -5.16 44.65 33.44
CA ASP A 702 -6.21 44.75 34.44
C ASP A 702 -6.18 46.12 35.16
N GLU A 703 -7.08 46.35 36.12
CA GLU A 703 -7.17 47.59 36.91
C GLU A 703 -5.91 47.83 37.72
N GLU A 704 -5.17 46.81 38.08
CA GLU A 704 -3.88 46.88 38.80
C GLU A 704 -2.69 47.08 37.83
N LYS A 705 -2.92 47.31 36.54
CA LYS A 705 -1.92 47.48 35.46
C LYS A 705 -1.06 46.22 35.26
N GLN A 706 -1.48 45.08 35.78
CA GLN A 706 -0.83 43.81 35.46
C GLN A 706 -1.28 43.30 34.10
N LEU A 707 -0.42 42.62 33.44
CA LEU A 707 -0.69 42.11 32.10
C LEU A 707 -1.57 40.85 32.16
N VAL A 708 -2.74 40.88 31.58
CA VAL A 708 -3.75 39.84 31.78
C VAL A 708 -4.00 38.99 30.52
N ALA A 709 -4.12 39.58 29.34
CA ALA A 709 -4.51 38.87 28.18
C ALA A 709 -4.02 39.49 26.85
N LEU A 710 -3.72 38.67 25.89
CA LEU A 710 -3.66 39.05 24.46
C LEU A 710 -5.09 39.12 23.95
N LYS A 711 -5.48 40.26 23.47
CA LYS A 711 -6.79 40.49 22.81
C LYS A 711 -6.56 40.78 21.35
N ALA A 712 -7.58 40.52 20.57
CA ALA A 712 -7.60 40.85 19.15
C ALA A 712 -8.89 41.59 18.82
N ARG A 713 -8.80 42.57 17.96
CA ARG A 713 -9.95 43.27 17.36
C ARG A 713 -9.85 43.23 15.83
N PRO A 714 -10.98 43.26 15.13
CA PRO A 714 -10.98 43.41 13.69
C PRO A 714 -10.20 44.67 13.29
N ARG A 715 -9.47 44.59 12.19
CA ARG A 715 -8.66 45.67 11.66
C ARG A 715 -9.48 46.48 10.66
N GLU A 716 -9.70 47.74 10.94
CA GLU A 716 -10.40 48.68 10.04
C GLU A 716 -9.56 49.00 8.81
N ASN A 717 -10.22 49.26 7.68
CA ASN A 717 -9.59 49.75 6.48
C ASN A 717 -9.10 51.22 6.68
N ALA A 718 -8.25 51.71 5.77
CA ALA A 718 -7.67 53.05 5.89
C ALA A 718 -8.72 54.19 5.89
N ALA A 719 -9.93 53.94 5.40
CA ALA A 719 -11.02 54.86 5.34
C ALA A 719 -11.95 54.82 6.59
N GLY A 720 -11.77 53.87 7.50
CA GLY A 720 -12.63 53.65 8.66
C GLY A 720 -14.05 53.21 8.32
N THR A 721 -14.28 52.74 7.09
CA THR A 721 -15.62 52.44 6.58
C THR A 721 -15.95 50.94 6.62
N GLY A 722 -15.03 50.07 7.09
CA GLY A 722 -15.21 48.63 7.17
C GLY A 722 -13.98 47.90 7.63
N VAL A 723 -14.10 46.60 7.80
CA VAL A 723 -13.03 45.71 8.27
C VAL A 723 -12.24 45.19 7.06
N LEU A 724 -10.92 45.08 7.25
CA LEU A 724 -10.05 44.48 6.23
C LEU A 724 -10.21 42.95 6.19
N PRO A 725 -10.29 42.37 4.99
CA PRO A 725 -10.23 40.92 4.84
C PRO A 725 -8.85 40.40 5.27
N SER A 726 -8.82 39.18 5.81
CA SER A 726 -7.56 38.49 6.09
C SER A 726 -6.85 38.10 4.79
N LEU A 727 -5.54 38.07 4.84
CA LEU A 727 -4.66 37.48 3.83
C LEU A 727 -3.58 36.71 4.57
N SER A 728 -3.57 35.40 4.41
CA SER A 728 -2.56 34.52 4.97
C SER A 728 -1.86 33.76 3.84
N ALA A 729 -0.56 33.57 3.96
CA ALA A 729 0.22 32.73 3.04
C ALA A 729 1.24 31.91 3.82
N SER A 730 1.48 30.69 3.41
CA SER A 730 2.56 29.88 3.96
C SER A 730 3.38 29.21 2.86
N LEU A 731 4.66 29.03 3.16
CA LEU A 731 5.58 28.24 2.35
C LEU A 731 6.32 27.30 3.26
N ARG A 732 6.10 26.01 3.09
CA ARG A 732 6.82 24.93 3.77
C ARG A 732 7.76 24.26 2.80
N THR A 733 8.97 23.94 3.26
CA THR A 733 9.89 23.08 2.55
C THR A 733 10.38 21.98 3.48
N TYR A 734 10.51 20.76 2.96
CA TYR A 734 11.01 19.63 3.75
C TYR A 734 11.67 18.58 2.86
N ILE A 735 12.47 17.72 3.48
CA ILE A 735 13.11 16.58 2.80
C ILE A 735 12.69 15.30 3.53
N PRO A 736 11.85 14.43 2.91
CA PRO A 736 11.38 13.19 3.52
C PRO A 736 12.40 12.06 3.30
N TRP A 737 13.53 12.08 4.03
CA TRP A 737 14.50 11.00 3.91
C TRP A 737 13.96 9.69 4.48
N ASN A 738 14.01 8.65 3.67
CA ASN A 738 13.58 7.29 4.00
C ASN A 738 14.80 6.35 3.98
N PHE A 739 15.11 5.76 5.12
CA PHE A 739 16.21 4.81 5.33
C PHE A 739 15.70 3.42 5.71
N SER A 740 14.44 3.10 5.42
CA SER A 740 13.79 1.83 5.76
C SER A 740 14.51 0.65 5.13
N SER A 741 14.80 -0.37 5.92
CA SER A 741 15.44 -1.62 5.51
C SER A 741 15.29 -2.69 6.60
N GLY A 742 15.44 -3.97 6.26
CA GLY A 742 15.49 -5.07 7.23
C GLY A 742 14.23 -5.19 8.10
N GLY A 743 13.03 -4.89 7.58
CA GLY A 743 11.77 -4.95 8.35
C GLY A 743 11.52 -3.74 9.25
N SER A 744 12.44 -2.76 9.31
CA SER A 744 12.26 -1.50 10.04
C SER A 744 11.89 -0.37 9.10
N LEU A 745 11.00 0.51 9.58
CA LEU A 745 10.66 1.79 8.97
C LEU A 745 11.49 2.88 9.62
N ARG A 746 12.35 3.53 8.84
CA ARG A 746 13.26 4.58 9.32
C ARG A 746 13.15 5.82 8.46
N GLY A 747 13.09 6.97 9.10
CA GLY A 747 13.07 8.22 8.37
C GLY A 747 13.60 9.38 9.17
N VAL A 748 14.03 10.42 8.43
CA VAL A 748 14.45 11.73 8.97
C VAL A 748 13.82 12.79 8.09
N VAL A 749 13.14 13.76 8.69
CA VAL A 749 12.42 14.81 7.96
C VAL A 749 12.78 16.19 8.56
N PRO A 750 13.81 16.86 8.05
CA PRO A 750 14.00 18.28 8.29
C PRO A 750 12.92 19.09 7.56
N SER A 751 12.37 20.09 8.21
CA SER A 751 11.41 21.00 7.60
C SER A 751 11.62 22.44 8.04
N ALA A 752 11.20 23.37 7.17
CA ALA A 752 11.14 24.79 7.46
C ALA A 752 9.84 25.36 6.90
N THR A 753 9.12 26.15 7.70
CA THR A 753 7.88 26.80 7.30
C THR A 753 7.99 28.30 7.54
N LEU A 754 7.62 29.10 6.56
CA LEU A 754 7.42 30.54 6.66
C LEU A 754 5.93 30.84 6.50
N SER A 755 5.32 31.53 7.43
CA SER A 755 3.93 31.97 7.37
C SER A 755 3.87 33.48 7.46
N LEU A 756 3.05 34.08 6.61
CA LEU A 756 2.81 35.53 6.50
C LEU A 756 1.33 35.81 6.71
N SER A 757 1.02 36.90 7.39
CA SER A 757 -0.37 37.35 7.56
C SER A 757 -0.43 38.88 7.49
N ASN A 758 -1.56 39.44 7.03
CA ASN A 758 -1.82 40.86 7.14
C ASN A 758 -2.35 41.29 8.52
N ASP A 759 -2.42 40.37 9.49
CA ASP A 759 -2.60 40.72 10.89
C ASP A 759 -1.44 41.59 11.40
N ARG A 760 -1.69 42.39 12.41
CA ARG A 760 -0.68 43.30 12.97
C ARG A 760 -0.76 43.35 14.49
N PHE A 761 0.34 43.82 15.11
CA PHE A 761 0.33 44.27 16.46
C PHE A 761 -0.11 45.73 16.59
N GLN A 762 -0.41 46.16 17.77
CA GLN A 762 -0.82 47.49 18.14
C GLN A 762 0.14 48.61 17.63
N ASP A 763 1.42 48.30 17.55
CA ASP A 763 2.46 49.16 17.00
C ASP A 763 2.53 49.17 15.48
N GLY A 764 1.63 48.47 14.81
CA GLY A 764 1.54 48.36 13.36
C GLY A 764 2.48 47.37 12.70
N GLN A 765 3.22 46.56 13.46
CA GLN A 765 4.11 45.54 12.91
C GLN A 765 3.33 44.34 12.37
N PRO A 766 3.73 43.79 11.18
CA PRO A 766 3.10 42.60 10.61
C PRO A 766 3.49 41.34 11.39
N LEU A 767 2.63 40.33 11.35
CA LEU A 767 2.90 39.03 11.92
C LEU A 767 3.61 38.15 10.89
N TYR A 768 4.87 37.83 11.16
CA TYR A 768 5.65 36.82 10.44
C TYR A 768 6.03 35.69 11.37
N ARG A 769 5.95 34.50 10.88
CA ARG A 769 6.30 33.30 11.62
C ARG A 769 7.19 32.39 10.80
N SER A 770 8.23 31.86 11.43
CA SER A 770 9.01 30.77 10.86
C SER A 770 9.20 29.67 11.89
N VAL A 771 9.03 28.44 11.45
CA VAL A 771 9.27 27.25 12.26
C VAL A 771 10.26 26.36 11.50
N VAL A 772 11.29 25.91 12.19
CA VAL A 772 12.14 24.81 11.70
C VAL A 772 11.90 23.60 12.59
N SER A 773 11.85 22.41 12.00
CA SER A 773 11.74 21.17 12.75
C SER A 773 12.55 20.04 12.15
N LEU A 774 12.88 19.07 12.98
CA LEU A 774 13.52 17.83 12.61
C LEU A 774 12.79 16.69 13.28
N ARG A 775 12.21 15.80 12.45
CA ARG A 775 11.58 14.55 12.88
C ARG A 775 12.46 13.37 12.48
N ALA A 776 12.63 12.41 13.40
CA ALA A 776 13.31 11.15 13.12
C ALA A 776 12.53 10.00 13.76
N TYR A 777 12.53 8.83 13.11
CA TYR A 777 11.87 7.64 13.63
C TYR A 777 12.54 6.35 13.16
N ASP A 778 12.45 5.33 14.02
CA ASP A 778 12.81 3.93 13.71
C ASP A 778 11.78 3.02 14.39
N MET A 779 11.04 2.23 13.61
CA MET A 779 10.00 1.34 14.13
C MET A 779 9.90 0.07 13.29
N GLU A 780 9.53 -1.03 13.92
CA GLU A 780 9.20 -2.27 13.21
C GLU A 780 7.91 -2.11 12.41
N ARG A 781 7.80 -2.84 11.29
CA ARG A 781 6.53 -2.93 10.55
C ARG A 781 5.46 -3.59 11.42
N THR A 782 4.25 -3.06 11.38
CA THR A 782 3.12 -3.59 12.13
C THR A 782 2.47 -4.73 11.34
N PRO A 783 2.44 -5.97 11.89
CA PRO A 783 1.67 -7.06 11.30
C PRO A 783 0.15 -6.80 11.37
N ASP A 784 -0.63 -7.43 10.47
CA ASP A 784 -2.05 -7.16 10.24
C ASP A 784 -2.96 -7.31 11.46
N SER A 785 -2.63 -8.23 12.39
CA SER A 785 -3.41 -8.45 13.60
C SER A 785 -2.94 -7.66 14.82
N ARG A 786 -1.96 -6.78 14.66
CA ARG A 786 -1.48 -5.91 15.74
C ARG A 786 -2.05 -4.50 15.59
N VAL A 787 -2.24 -3.85 16.72
CA VAL A 787 -2.78 -2.49 16.78
C VAL A 787 -1.71 -1.40 16.79
N TYR A 788 -0.47 -1.75 17.16
CA TYR A 788 0.73 -0.88 17.15
C TYR A 788 1.96 -1.68 16.72
N PRO A 789 3.03 -1.02 16.24
CA PRO A 789 4.35 -1.65 16.09
C PRO A 789 4.77 -2.35 17.38
N ARG A 790 5.46 -3.49 17.27
CA ARG A 790 5.95 -4.20 18.46
C ARG A 790 7.01 -3.38 19.21
N LEU A 791 7.93 -2.80 18.45
CA LEU A 791 8.96 -1.88 18.96
C LEU A 791 9.07 -0.69 18.01
N GLY A 792 9.28 0.48 18.58
CA GLY A 792 9.52 1.67 17.78
C GLY A 792 9.81 2.88 18.67
N ILE A 793 10.55 3.81 18.09
CA ILE A 793 10.84 5.11 18.72
C ILE A 793 10.78 6.20 17.64
N GLY A 794 10.30 7.36 18.01
CA GLY A 794 10.38 8.55 17.18
C GLY A 794 10.51 9.80 18.00
N ALA A 795 11.14 10.79 17.43
CA ALA A 795 11.35 12.10 18.05
C ALA A 795 11.13 13.21 17.03
N GLU A 796 10.62 14.33 17.48
CA GLU A 796 10.53 15.57 16.72
C GLU A 796 10.95 16.74 17.60
N VAL A 797 11.82 17.59 17.09
CA VAL A 797 12.21 18.84 17.74
C VAL A 797 11.91 19.99 16.80
N GLY A 798 11.47 21.11 17.36
CA GLY A 798 11.18 22.30 16.56
C GLY A 798 11.47 23.58 17.30
N TYR A 799 11.71 24.62 16.51
CA TYR A 799 11.97 25.98 17.00
C TYR A 799 11.21 26.99 16.15
N SER A 800 10.46 27.86 16.81
CA SER A 800 9.74 28.96 16.21
C SER A 800 10.53 30.26 16.37
N PHE A 801 10.80 30.90 15.21
CA PHE A 801 11.55 32.15 15.18
C PHE A 801 10.65 33.36 15.27
N ARG A 802 11.19 34.43 15.81
CA ARG A 802 10.64 35.78 15.77
C ARG A 802 11.44 36.63 14.78
N TRP A 803 10.78 37.22 13.82
CA TRP A 803 11.41 38.09 12.81
C TRP A 803 11.41 39.57 13.19
N THR A 804 10.45 40.00 14.01
CA THR A 804 10.26 41.37 14.46
C THR A 804 10.10 41.38 15.98
N LYS A 805 10.32 42.53 16.60
CA LYS A 805 9.99 42.74 18.06
C LYS A 805 8.47 42.74 18.19
N ASP A 806 7.90 41.60 18.42
CA ASP A 806 6.49 41.40 18.60
C ASP A 806 6.18 40.73 19.96
N LEU A 807 4.91 40.56 20.24
CA LEU A 807 4.46 39.96 21.49
C LEU A 807 4.67 38.44 21.55
N PHE A 808 4.80 37.81 20.37
CA PHE A 808 5.05 36.36 20.28
C PHE A 808 6.51 36.06 20.55
N ALA A 809 6.71 35.17 21.47
CA ALA A 809 8.05 34.73 21.88
C ALA A 809 8.58 33.63 20.98
N PRO A 810 9.88 33.56 20.72
CA PRO A 810 10.51 32.35 20.23
C PRO A 810 10.19 31.19 21.16
N SER A 811 9.92 30.02 20.60
CA SER A 811 9.59 28.85 21.40
C SER A 811 10.21 27.59 20.79
N ALA A 812 10.52 26.65 21.65
CA ALA A 812 11.01 25.33 21.25
C ALA A 812 10.06 24.25 21.74
N TYR A 813 10.02 23.14 21.03
CA TYR A 813 9.37 21.94 21.49
C TYR A 813 10.22 20.71 21.19
N ALA A 814 10.00 19.67 22.00
CA ALA A 814 10.54 18.35 21.77
C ALA A 814 9.43 17.32 22.04
N TYR A 815 9.12 16.51 21.05
CA TYR A 815 8.16 15.43 21.13
C TYR A 815 8.89 14.10 20.97
N LEU A 816 8.68 13.19 21.90
CA LEU A 816 9.23 11.84 21.89
C LEU A 816 8.07 10.85 22.01
N TYR A 817 8.12 9.76 21.24
CA TYR A 817 7.17 8.68 21.38
C TYR A 817 7.84 7.33 21.17
N GLY A 818 7.28 6.30 21.80
CA GLY A 818 7.77 4.93 21.67
C GLY A 818 6.65 3.92 21.72
N TYR A 819 6.89 2.77 21.08
CA TYR A 819 6.00 1.63 21.07
C TYR A 819 6.67 0.45 21.75
N LEU A 820 5.89 -0.26 22.57
CA LEU A 820 6.30 -1.45 23.28
C LEU A 820 5.25 -2.54 23.11
N PRO A 821 5.64 -3.84 23.23
CA PRO A 821 4.68 -4.92 23.21
C PRO A 821 3.73 -4.82 24.41
N GLY A 822 2.46 -5.17 24.18
CA GLY A 822 1.48 -5.31 25.25
C GLY A 822 1.56 -6.68 25.94
N LEU A 823 0.57 -6.95 26.82
CA LEU A 823 0.45 -8.22 27.55
C LEU A 823 0.08 -9.42 26.66
N HIS A 824 -0.43 -9.17 25.47
CA HIS A 824 -0.73 -10.17 24.46
C HIS A 824 -0.07 -9.77 23.13
N GLU A 825 0.20 -10.75 22.24
CA GLU A 825 0.89 -10.52 20.97
C GLU A 825 0.19 -9.53 20.01
N THR A 826 -1.13 -9.34 20.14
CA THR A 826 -1.91 -8.39 19.36
C THR A 826 -2.05 -7.01 20.02
N HIS A 827 -1.71 -6.90 21.30
CA HIS A 827 -1.81 -5.65 22.07
C HIS A 827 -0.57 -4.78 21.85
N GLY A 828 -0.70 -3.50 22.14
CA GLY A 828 0.43 -2.58 22.09
C GLY A 828 0.32 -1.46 23.12
N LEU A 829 1.48 -1.02 23.59
CA LEU A 829 1.64 0.12 24.48
C LEU A 829 2.33 1.23 23.71
N ARG A 830 1.78 2.44 23.77
CA ARG A 830 2.42 3.64 23.28
C ARG A 830 2.69 4.59 24.44
N LEU A 831 3.90 5.07 24.53
CA LEU A 831 4.32 6.12 25.45
C LEU A 831 4.68 7.35 24.64
N SER A 832 4.31 8.55 25.14
CA SER A 832 4.76 9.78 24.51
C SER A 832 5.03 10.87 25.54
N ALA A 833 5.95 11.78 25.20
CA ALA A 833 6.29 12.95 25.99
C ALA A 833 6.45 14.16 25.06
N LEU A 834 5.87 15.30 25.43
CA LEU A 834 6.00 16.56 24.73
C LEU A 834 6.45 17.63 25.74
N GLY A 835 7.58 18.25 25.47
CA GLY A 835 8.04 19.42 26.22
C GLY A 835 7.97 20.67 25.35
N THR A 836 7.53 21.78 25.89
CA THR A 836 7.53 23.11 25.26
C THR A 836 8.19 24.13 26.14
N LYS A 837 8.93 25.05 25.54
CA LYS A 837 9.56 26.19 26.22
C LYS A 837 9.44 27.45 25.39
N ARG A 838 8.93 28.50 25.99
CA ARG A 838 8.97 29.87 25.51
C ARG A 838 10.21 30.60 26.09
N PHE A 839 10.90 31.37 25.27
CA PHE A 839 12.12 32.05 25.71
C PHE A 839 11.84 33.46 26.19
N GLU A 840 11.60 34.42 25.32
CA GLU A 840 11.31 35.79 25.64
C GLU A 840 9.97 36.21 25.03
N GLY A 841 9.28 37.17 25.63
CA GLY A 841 7.97 37.66 25.23
C GLY A 841 6.84 37.05 26.06
N LEU A 842 5.61 37.45 25.71
CA LEU A 842 4.45 37.20 26.56
C LEU A 842 3.62 36.00 26.14
N PHE A 843 3.64 35.69 24.85
CA PHE A 843 2.86 34.64 24.27
C PHE A 843 3.69 33.80 23.31
N SER A 844 3.37 32.52 23.17
CA SER A 844 3.87 31.64 22.13
C SER A 844 2.69 30.99 21.45
N GLU A 845 2.97 30.29 20.35
CA GLU A 845 1.94 29.45 19.74
C GLU A 845 1.61 28.27 20.61
N ALA A 846 0.32 27.90 20.61
CA ALA A 846 -0.13 26.68 21.23
C ALA A 846 0.27 25.46 20.38
N TYR A 847 0.86 24.46 21.00
CA TYR A 847 1.10 23.16 20.37
C TYR A 847 -0.10 22.24 20.62
N ALA A 848 -0.71 21.76 19.56
CA ALA A 848 -1.98 21.05 19.58
C ALA A 848 -2.05 19.88 20.59
N ASN A 849 -0.95 19.24 20.90
CA ASN A 849 -0.93 18.06 21.75
C ASN A 849 -0.51 18.33 23.21
N ILE A 850 -0.27 19.60 23.62
CA ILE A 850 0.21 19.89 24.97
C ILE A 850 -0.88 19.78 26.04
N ALA A 851 -2.13 20.04 25.71
CA ALA A 851 -3.24 19.81 26.63
C ALA A 851 -3.53 18.31 26.78
N PRO A 852 -3.94 17.82 27.97
CA PRO A 852 -4.44 16.46 28.09
C PRO A 852 -5.69 16.25 27.23
N ARG A 853 -5.98 15.02 26.85
CA ARG A 853 -7.22 14.67 26.10
C ARG A 853 -8.46 15.09 26.89
N GLY A 854 -9.55 15.43 26.20
CA GLY A 854 -10.79 15.91 26.83
C GLY A 854 -10.80 17.39 27.22
N TYR A 855 -9.67 18.10 27.03
CA TYR A 855 -9.63 19.56 27.23
C TYR A 855 -9.72 20.28 25.88
N GLY A 856 -10.54 21.34 25.84
CA GLY A 856 -10.77 22.12 24.62
C GLY A 856 -9.68 23.17 24.32
N SER A 857 -9.86 23.89 23.23
CA SER A 857 -8.93 24.91 22.71
C SER A 857 -8.66 26.05 23.72
N ALA A 858 -9.62 26.39 24.57
CA ALA A 858 -9.45 27.41 25.61
C ALA A 858 -8.33 27.04 26.60
N VAL A 859 -8.25 25.77 27.00
CA VAL A 859 -7.16 25.28 27.87
C VAL A 859 -5.84 25.25 27.11
N LEU A 860 -5.84 24.81 25.86
CA LEU A 860 -4.65 24.81 25.03
C LEU A 860 -4.05 26.23 24.90
N ASN A 861 -4.89 27.22 24.62
CA ASN A 861 -4.48 28.62 24.54
C ASN A 861 -3.98 29.15 25.88
N ARG A 862 -4.59 28.73 26.99
CA ARG A 862 -4.12 29.09 28.33
C ARG A 862 -2.74 28.49 28.62
N LEU A 863 -2.50 27.22 28.26
CA LEU A 863 -1.22 26.55 28.44
C LEU A 863 -0.10 27.19 27.61
N ALA A 864 -0.41 27.73 26.43
CA ALA A 864 0.55 28.47 25.61
C ALA A 864 1.05 29.77 26.27
N GLY A 865 0.33 30.30 27.24
CA GLY A 865 0.72 31.46 28.07
C GLY A 865 1.80 31.15 29.13
N TYR A 866 2.05 29.88 29.45
CA TYR A 866 3.09 29.50 30.40
C TYR A 866 4.47 29.45 29.74
N GLU A 867 5.53 29.68 30.53
CA GLU A 867 6.90 29.66 30.01
C GLU A 867 7.32 28.27 29.52
N LYS A 868 6.91 27.24 30.25
CA LYS A 868 7.23 25.85 29.94
C LYS A 868 6.07 24.94 30.30
N ALA A 869 5.91 23.91 29.54
CA ALA A 869 4.97 22.83 29.81
C ALA A 869 5.54 21.48 29.33
N VAL A 870 5.20 20.44 30.09
CA VAL A 870 5.59 19.05 29.76
C VAL A 870 4.37 18.18 29.91
N LYS A 871 4.08 17.43 28.87
CA LYS A 871 3.00 16.41 28.81
C LYS A 871 3.62 15.02 28.70
N GLY A 872 3.17 14.09 29.55
CA GLY A 872 3.35 12.65 29.36
C GLY A 872 2.01 11.98 29.02
N ALA A 873 2.03 11.01 28.12
CA ALA A 873 0.84 10.23 27.77
C ALA A 873 1.15 8.74 27.61
N VAL A 874 0.19 7.92 28.00
CA VAL A 874 0.24 6.45 27.93
C VAL A 874 -1.03 5.97 27.23
N ASP A 875 -0.88 5.13 26.20
CA ASP A 875 -1.97 4.48 25.51
C ASP A 875 -1.74 2.95 25.51
N TYR A 876 -2.65 2.19 26.08
CA TYR A 876 -2.68 0.75 25.98
C TYR A 876 -3.84 0.33 25.08
N LYS A 877 -3.52 -0.15 23.88
CA LYS A 877 -4.49 -0.49 22.86
C LYS A 877 -4.58 -2.00 22.66
N MET A 878 -5.80 -2.50 22.53
CA MET A 878 -6.09 -3.91 22.34
C MET A 878 -7.29 -4.14 21.44
N PRO A 879 -7.27 -5.14 20.55
CA PRO A 879 -8.48 -5.63 19.91
C PRO A 879 -9.29 -6.43 20.95
N LEU A 880 -10.58 -6.16 21.05
CA LEU A 880 -11.46 -6.86 21.98
C LEU A 880 -12.16 -8.04 21.30
N LEU A 881 -13.41 -7.83 20.94
CA LEU A 881 -14.29 -8.86 20.42
C LEU A 881 -14.21 -8.88 18.88
N PRO A 882 -13.70 -9.96 18.27
CA PRO A 882 -13.83 -10.14 16.82
C PRO A 882 -15.30 -10.47 16.49
N LEU A 883 -15.85 -9.77 15.53
CA LEU A 883 -17.24 -9.93 15.08
C LEU A 883 -17.29 -10.70 13.77
N ASP A 884 -16.46 -10.31 12.78
CA ASP A 884 -16.38 -10.89 11.44
C ASP A 884 -17.76 -11.07 10.80
N PHE A 885 -18.60 -10.05 10.92
CA PHE A 885 -20.00 -10.07 10.53
C PHE A 885 -20.30 -9.11 9.39
N ALA A 886 -20.94 -9.62 8.34
CA ALA A 886 -21.29 -8.85 7.15
C ALA A 886 -22.78 -8.48 7.13
N LEU A 887 -23.06 -7.20 6.86
CA LEU A 887 -24.37 -6.69 6.46
C LEU A 887 -24.43 -6.56 4.93
N GLY A 888 -24.06 -7.61 4.22
CA GLY A 888 -23.87 -7.59 2.76
C GLY A 888 -22.85 -6.53 2.33
N PRO A 889 -23.10 -5.76 1.26
CA PRO A 889 -22.17 -4.73 0.81
C PRO A 889 -22.22 -3.45 1.66
N VAL A 890 -23.16 -3.32 2.59
CA VAL A 890 -23.41 -2.08 3.32
C VAL A 890 -22.37 -1.85 4.40
N ALA A 891 -22.04 -2.89 5.16
CA ALA A 891 -21.03 -2.81 6.21
C ALA A 891 -20.42 -4.17 6.52
N TYR A 892 -19.16 -4.18 6.90
CA TYR A 892 -18.46 -5.33 7.46
C TYR A 892 -17.91 -4.98 8.84
N LEU A 893 -18.47 -5.59 9.88
CA LEU A 893 -18.08 -5.39 11.26
C LEU A 893 -16.92 -6.35 11.57
N ARG A 894 -15.72 -5.82 11.72
CA ARG A 894 -14.50 -6.62 11.92
C ARG A 894 -14.29 -6.99 13.39
N ASN A 895 -14.15 -5.99 14.25
CA ASN A 895 -13.88 -6.16 15.68
C ASN A 895 -14.12 -4.87 16.44
N PHE A 896 -14.19 -4.96 17.77
CA PHE A 896 -14.02 -3.81 18.66
C PHE A 896 -12.55 -3.61 19.01
N GLU A 897 -12.15 -2.35 19.16
CA GLU A 897 -10.86 -1.94 19.73
C GLU A 897 -11.11 -1.12 21.00
N LEU A 898 -10.34 -1.41 22.04
CA LEU A 898 -10.30 -0.63 23.26
C LEU A 898 -8.92 0.00 23.43
N THR A 899 -8.91 1.30 23.68
CA THR A 899 -7.69 2.03 24.12
C THR A 899 -7.92 2.56 25.51
N LEU A 900 -7.13 2.13 26.48
CA LEU A 900 -7.04 2.75 27.79
C LEU A 900 -5.94 3.81 27.73
N HIS A 901 -6.23 5.02 28.22
CA HIS A 901 -5.28 6.12 28.10
C HIS A 901 -5.23 7.00 29.35
N ALA A 902 -4.06 7.61 29.58
CA ALA A 902 -3.87 8.62 30.60
C ALA A 902 -2.87 9.67 30.10
N ASP A 903 -3.19 10.92 30.32
CA ASP A 903 -2.37 12.08 30.00
C ASP A 903 -2.13 12.90 31.26
N TYR A 904 -0.92 13.42 31.42
CA TYR A 904 -0.57 14.36 32.48
C TYR A 904 0.24 15.52 31.91
N THR A 905 -0.18 16.74 32.17
CA THR A 905 0.53 17.97 31.76
C THR A 905 0.87 18.80 32.97
N ALA A 906 2.16 19.07 33.18
CA ALA A 906 2.67 20.06 34.12
C ALA A 906 3.11 21.31 33.36
N PHE A 907 2.87 22.47 33.93
CA PHE A 907 3.22 23.77 33.34
C PHE A 907 3.69 24.75 34.40
N ALA A 908 4.57 25.66 34.02
CA ALA A 908 5.12 26.64 34.95
C ALA A 908 5.55 27.93 34.24
N SER A 909 5.48 29.02 34.97
CA SER A 909 6.10 30.32 34.75
C SER A 909 6.74 30.80 36.06
N PRO A 910 7.54 31.85 36.09
CA PRO A 910 8.18 32.34 37.34
C PRO A 910 7.20 32.61 38.48
N GLN A 911 5.96 33.02 38.18
CA GLN A 911 4.94 33.39 39.15
C GLN A 911 3.89 32.30 39.42
N SER A 912 3.82 31.26 38.59
CA SER A 912 2.77 30.23 38.75
C SER A 912 3.19 28.91 38.19
N ALA A 913 2.74 27.84 38.81
CA ALA A 913 2.91 26.47 38.33
C ALA A 913 1.63 25.67 38.57
N GLY A 914 1.43 24.65 37.76
CA GLY A 914 0.25 23.84 37.90
C GLY A 914 0.31 22.54 37.11
N SER A 915 -0.76 21.78 37.20
CA SER A 915 -0.90 20.55 36.43
C SER A 915 -2.37 20.22 36.11
N LEU A 916 -2.55 19.54 34.99
CA LEU A 916 -3.80 18.95 34.56
C LEU A 916 -3.56 17.49 34.18
N TYR A 917 -4.56 16.66 34.36
CA TYR A 917 -4.53 15.30 33.84
C TYR A 917 -5.88 14.90 33.21
N SER A 918 -5.83 13.88 32.37
CA SER A 918 -7.01 13.13 31.97
C SER A 918 -6.71 11.64 32.00
N ALA A 919 -7.73 10.85 32.32
CA ALA A 919 -7.66 9.39 32.18
C ALA A 919 -8.98 8.91 31.57
N GLY A 920 -8.92 7.90 30.71
CA GLY A 920 -10.11 7.51 30.02
C GLY A 920 -9.97 6.24 29.19
N ALA A 921 -10.97 6.03 28.36
CA ALA A 921 -11.04 4.89 27.47
C ALA A 921 -11.75 5.26 26.16
N ASP A 922 -11.21 4.72 25.06
CA ASP A 922 -11.82 4.78 23.74
C ASP A 922 -12.32 3.39 23.35
N LEU A 923 -13.58 3.28 23.04
CA LEU A 923 -14.18 2.05 22.48
C LEU A 923 -14.62 2.32 21.06
N ALA A 924 -13.98 1.67 20.09
CA ALA A 924 -14.28 1.83 18.67
C ALA A 924 -14.64 0.50 18.02
N LEU A 925 -15.65 0.51 17.18
CA LEU A 925 -15.98 -0.55 16.22
C LEU A 925 -15.17 -0.32 14.96
N VAL A 926 -14.39 -1.31 14.57
CA VAL A 926 -13.64 -1.32 13.31
C VAL A 926 -14.49 -1.95 12.23
N LEU A 927 -14.75 -1.20 11.19
CA LEU A 927 -15.50 -1.61 10.01
C LEU A 927 -14.51 -1.82 8.84
N GLY A 928 -14.61 -2.94 8.13
CA GLY A 928 -13.81 -3.20 6.94
C GLY A 928 -14.31 -2.44 5.71
N ASN A 929 -15.62 -2.14 5.68
CA ASN A 929 -16.26 -1.18 4.79
C ASN A 929 -17.46 -0.54 5.51
N LEU A 930 -17.85 0.63 5.04
CA LEU A 930 -19.06 1.31 5.48
C LEU A 930 -19.72 1.99 4.27
N ALA A 931 -21.02 1.70 4.06
CA ALA A 931 -21.80 2.29 2.96
C ALA A 931 -21.12 2.20 1.59
N TRP A 932 -20.62 1.01 1.23
CA TRP A 932 -19.82 0.70 0.01
C TRP A 932 -18.44 1.33 -0.07
N ILE A 933 -18.02 2.10 0.96
CA ILE A 933 -16.67 2.65 1.04
C ILE A 933 -15.72 1.53 1.49
N PRO A 934 -14.76 1.09 0.67
CA PRO A 934 -13.93 -0.08 0.95
C PRO A 934 -12.71 0.23 1.83
N TYR A 935 -12.79 1.24 2.67
CA TYR A 935 -11.71 1.65 3.56
C TYR A 935 -12.04 1.32 5.02
N PRO A 936 -11.07 0.88 5.82
CA PRO A 936 -11.25 0.67 7.25
C PRO A 936 -11.77 1.94 7.92
N THR A 937 -12.87 1.81 8.61
CA THR A 937 -13.53 2.93 9.31
C THR A 937 -13.67 2.59 10.79
N ARG A 938 -13.31 3.53 11.67
CA ARG A 938 -13.54 3.40 13.12
C ARG A 938 -14.68 4.30 13.54
N VAL A 939 -15.67 3.73 14.21
CA VAL A 939 -16.81 4.45 14.79
C VAL A 939 -16.90 4.08 16.25
N GLY A 940 -16.93 5.06 17.14
CA GLY A 940 -16.91 4.75 18.56
C GLY A 940 -17.17 5.94 19.47
N VAL A 941 -16.86 5.73 20.73
CA VAL A 941 -16.97 6.73 21.78
C VAL A 941 -15.67 6.80 22.58
N SER A 942 -15.31 8.02 22.92
CA SER A 942 -14.20 8.32 23.83
C SER A 942 -14.77 8.91 25.12
N TYR A 943 -14.28 8.43 26.24
CA TYR A 943 -14.57 8.98 27.56
C TYR A 943 -13.28 9.46 28.19
N ASN A 944 -13.31 10.69 28.75
CA ASN A 944 -12.23 11.29 29.49
C ASN A 944 -12.72 11.82 30.85
N TYR A 945 -12.02 11.46 31.91
CA TYR A 945 -12.13 12.09 33.23
C TYR A 945 -11.02 13.10 33.39
N ASN A 946 -11.37 14.35 33.62
CA ASN A 946 -10.46 15.50 33.68
C ASN A 946 -10.26 15.98 35.12
N GLY A 947 -9.01 16.32 35.48
CA GLY A 947 -8.63 16.81 36.80
C GLY A 947 -7.23 17.44 36.81
N GLY A 948 -6.70 17.66 38.00
CA GLY A 948 -5.37 18.22 38.24
C GLY A 948 -5.36 19.31 39.32
N ALA A 949 -4.18 19.69 39.78
CA ALA A 949 -4.03 20.69 40.79
C ALA A 949 -4.63 22.05 40.39
N SER A 950 -4.52 22.40 39.11
CA SER A 950 -5.05 23.67 38.57
C SER A 950 -6.48 23.57 38.00
N TYR A 951 -7.15 22.43 38.10
CA TYR A 951 -8.48 22.26 37.51
C TYR A 951 -9.49 23.27 38.15
N ALA A 952 -9.56 23.35 39.46
CA ALA A 952 -10.48 24.24 40.17
C ALA A 952 -10.19 25.74 39.89
N ASP A 953 -8.93 26.08 39.80
CA ASP A 953 -8.50 27.47 39.51
C ASP A 953 -8.90 27.87 38.07
N PHE A 954 -8.76 26.97 37.11
CA PHE A 954 -9.15 27.23 35.74
C PHE A 954 -10.68 27.38 35.62
N VAL A 955 -11.45 26.57 36.32
CA VAL A 955 -12.91 26.76 36.41
C VAL A 955 -13.28 28.11 37.02
N ALA A 956 -12.61 28.48 38.11
CA ALA A 956 -12.84 29.78 38.77
C ALA A 956 -12.48 30.97 37.86
N GLN A 957 -11.53 30.79 36.94
CA GLN A 957 -11.18 31.78 35.91
C GLN A 957 -12.15 31.79 34.70
N GLY A 958 -13.21 31.00 34.74
CA GLY A 958 -14.24 30.99 33.71
C GLY A 958 -13.89 30.13 32.46
N LEU A 959 -12.88 29.25 32.53
CA LEU A 959 -12.64 28.32 31.42
C LEU A 959 -13.76 27.26 31.40
N PRO A 960 -14.26 26.90 30.22
CA PRO A 960 -15.31 25.90 30.07
C PRO A 960 -14.71 24.48 30.25
N LEU A 961 -14.65 24.01 31.48
CA LEU A 961 -14.10 22.69 31.80
C LEU A 961 -15.20 21.75 32.31
N GLU A 962 -15.16 20.53 31.82
CA GLU A 962 -16.02 19.44 32.26
C GLU A 962 -15.17 18.31 32.85
N ARG A 963 -15.60 17.71 33.97
CA ARG A 963 -14.89 16.56 34.55
C ARG A 963 -15.08 15.30 33.73
N HIS A 964 -16.25 15.14 33.15
CA HIS A 964 -16.64 13.97 32.37
C HIS A 964 -16.90 14.40 30.93
N VAL A 965 -16.01 14.07 30.03
CA VAL A 965 -16.13 14.43 28.62
C VAL A 965 -16.37 13.18 27.78
N PHE A 966 -17.46 13.17 27.04
CA PHE A 966 -17.76 12.15 26.05
C PHE A 966 -17.62 12.76 24.66
N SER A 967 -16.93 12.05 23.78
CA SER A 967 -16.80 12.44 22.36
C SER A 967 -17.02 11.25 21.44
N LEU A 968 -17.46 11.54 20.22
CA LEU A 968 -17.60 10.54 19.18
C LEU A 968 -16.26 10.36 18.45
N ILE A 969 -15.92 9.10 18.14
CA ILE A 969 -14.80 8.74 17.30
C ILE A 969 -15.37 8.41 15.92
N LEU A 970 -14.88 9.08 14.90
CA LEU A 970 -15.07 8.72 13.51
C LEU A 970 -13.73 8.95 12.80
N SER A 971 -13.12 7.88 12.31
CA SER A 971 -11.91 7.98 11.48
C SER A 971 -11.99 7.00 10.33
N VAL A 972 -11.54 7.42 9.16
CA VAL A 972 -11.44 6.60 7.96
C VAL A 972 -9.95 6.48 7.62
N GLU A 973 -9.44 5.26 7.52
CA GLU A 973 -8.07 5.00 7.08
C GLU A 973 -8.08 4.88 5.54
N MET A 974 -7.64 5.95 4.87
CA MET A 974 -7.57 6.03 3.41
C MET A 974 -6.16 5.76 2.88
#